data_37fde6b4103cd4dfd0c618a6aaf94f99
#
_entry.id   37fde6b4103cd4dfd0c618a6aaf94f99
#
_cell.length_a   1.000
_cell.length_b   1.000
_cell.length_c   1.000
_cell.angle_alpha   90.00
_cell.angle_beta   90.00
_cell.angle_gamma   90.00
#
_symmetry.space_group_name_H-M   'P 1'
#
loop_
_entity.id
_entity.type
_entity.pdbx_description
1 polymer ?
#
loop_
_entity_poly.entity_id
_entity_poly.type
_entity_poly.pdbx_seq_one_letter_code
_entity_poly.pdbx_strand_id
1 'polypeptide(L)'
;MTTDRAAGPMSIDTRIAQELSVAPWQVTATVGLLDGGATVPFVARYRKEVTGSLDDAQLRTLTERLDYLRELEDRRAAVVESITAQGKLTPALAAQIAAADTKSRLEDIYLPFKPKRRTKAQIAREAGLEPLADLLIGDPSADPQRVAAGYVSADRGVPDPAAALLGARSILVERFGEDADLVGELRELLWTRGRLSSTVRDRDAKDASKFADYFDLSQPLKALPSHRVLAMFRGEAQGVLTLTVDPDPSAVTGSGTDSGTDSRSGTGHPLSDYERRIAGRFRIADRGRPADSWLLDTVRWAWRTRLLVSLGIDLRGRLRLAAEQAAAAVFAANLRDLLLAAPAGSRTTLGLDPGFRTGVKVAVVDATGKVVATDTIYPHQPANRWEAALDTLTRLVRAHRVDLVAIGNGTASRETDRLAVDLVARCPGLIKIVVSEAGASVYSASAYASRELPDLDVSLRGAVSIARRLQDPLAELVKIDPKSIGVGQYQHDLSETVLARSLDAVVEDCVNAVGVEVNTASVPLLARVSGISTALAENIVGHRDANGPFRSRRALQSVPRLGPKAFEQCAGFLRIAGGDDPLDRSSVHPEAYPVVRKIAAATGGDVRALIGNTAVLRGLSPAGFVDDTFGLPTVTDIMAELEKPGRDPRPAFTTAAFAEGVEKIGDLRVGMVLEGVVTNVAAFGAFVDIGVHQDGLVHVSAMAHRYVGDPREIVKSGQVVRVKVMEVDEPRKRISLTLRLDDEPGKREKPAGRPPALARDVRPKPGGAGQSGRKPSDAPAGGAMAEALRRAGLGK
;
A
#
# COMPACT_ATOMS: atom_id res chain seq x y z
N MET A 1 14.36 -42.18 -28.16
CA MET A 1 12.96 -42.01 -27.81
C MET A 1 12.92 -41.52 -26.33
N THR A 2 13.11 -40.26 -26.11
CA THR A 2 12.95 -39.62 -24.79
C THR A 2 11.47 -39.22 -24.67
N THR A 3 10.76 -39.95 -23.83
CA THR A 3 9.36 -39.65 -23.47
C THR A 3 9.34 -38.30 -22.72
N ASP A 4 8.84 -37.29 -23.39
CA ASP A 4 8.44 -36.03 -22.82
C ASP A 4 7.31 -36.31 -21.80
N ARG A 5 7.68 -36.44 -20.52
CA ARG A 5 6.73 -36.52 -19.44
C ARG A 5 6.10 -35.12 -19.34
N ALA A 6 4.89 -34.98 -19.81
CA ALA A 6 4.09 -33.81 -19.52
C ALA A 6 4.20 -33.47 -18.03
N ALA A 7 4.86 -32.37 -17.70
CA ALA A 7 5.02 -31.91 -16.34
C ALA A 7 3.61 -31.70 -15.75
N GLY A 8 3.29 -32.44 -14.70
CA GLY A 8 2.05 -32.25 -13.96
C GLY A 8 1.98 -30.82 -13.43
N PRO A 9 0.80 -30.36 -12.97
CA PRO A 9 0.66 -29.01 -12.45
C PRO A 9 1.66 -28.76 -11.34
N MET A 10 2.38 -27.64 -11.45
CA MET A 10 3.37 -27.22 -10.46
C MET A 10 2.69 -27.07 -9.08
N SER A 11 3.29 -27.64 -8.03
CA SER A 11 2.76 -27.51 -6.67
C SER A 11 2.74 -26.04 -6.22
N ILE A 12 1.84 -25.69 -5.31
CA ILE A 12 1.75 -24.35 -4.71
C ILE A 12 3.11 -23.92 -4.16
N ASP A 13 3.77 -24.81 -3.41
CA ASP A 13 5.07 -24.53 -2.79
C ASP A 13 6.15 -24.22 -3.83
N THR A 14 6.22 -25.02 -4.89
CA THR A 14 7.20 -24.80 -5.97
C THR A 14 6.96 -23.48 -6.68
N ARG A 15 5.71 -23.12 -6.87
CA ARG A 15 5.32 -21.86 -7.51
C ARG A 15 5.70 -20.66 -6.66
N ILE A 16 5.35 -20.66 -5.36
CA ILE A 16 5.74 -19.61 -4.43
C ILE A 16 7.26 -19.48 -4.36
N ALA A 17 7.98 -20.62 -4.32
CA ALA A 17 9.43 -20.63 -4.29
C ALA A 17 10.05 -19.93 -5.51
N GLN A 18 9.50 -20.15 -6.70
CA GLN A 18 9.93 -19.45 -7.91
C GLN A 18 9.62 -17.95 -7.88
N GLU A 19 8.42 -17.58 -7.43
CA GLU A 19 7.99 -16.17 -7.33
C GLU A 19 8.87 -15.39 -6.34
N LEU A 20 9.24 -16.00 -5.22
CA LEU A 20 10.10 -15.40 -4.19
C LEU A 20 11.61 -15.59 -4.43
N SER A 21 12.00 -16.37 -5.45
CA SER A 21 13.40 -16.73 -5.71
C SER A 21 14.07 -17.42 -4.50
N VAL A 22 13.34 -18.34 -3.84
CA VAL A 22 13.81 -19.13 -2.70
C VAL A 22 13.73 -20.63 -3.02
N ALA A 23 14.31 -21.46 -2.16
CA ALA A 23 14.25 -22.91 -2.35
C ALA A 23 12.87 -23.48 -1.97
N PRO A 24 12.34 -24.49 -2.70
CA PRO A 24 11.02 -25.08 -2.41
C PRO A 24 10.86 -25.59 -0.97
N TRP A 25 11.93 -26.16 -0.39
CA TRP A 25 11.90 -26.65 0.99
C TRP A 25 11.64 -25.55 2.02
N GLN A 26 12.11 -24.32 1.76
CA GLN A 26 11.86 -23.16 2.64
C GLN A 26 10.38 -22.80 2.67
N VAL A 27 9.72 -22.87 1.51
CA VAL A 27 8.27 -22.64 1.41
C VAL A 27 7.50 -23.74 2.12
N THR A 28 7.81 -25.03 1.84
CA THR A 28 7.13 -26.17 2.48
C THR A 28 7.26 -26.13 4.00
N ALA A 29 8.48 -25.86 4.51
CA ALA A 29 8.71 -25.72 5.94
C ALA A 29 7.92 -24.56 6.55
N THR A 30 7.89 -23.41 5.86
CA THR A 30 7.14 -22.23 6.30
C THR A 30 5.63 -22.49 6.31
N VAL A 31 5.08 -23.09 5.26
CA VAL A 31 3.68 -23.48 5.17
C VAL A 31 3.31 -24.41 6.30
N GLY A 32 4.15 -25.40 6.64
CA GLY A 32 3.93 -26.28 7.78
C GLY A 32 3.85 -25.55 9.13
N LEU A 33 4.69 -24.52 9.33
CA LEU A 33 4.63 -23.69 10.54
C LEU A 33 3.36 -22.83 10.58
N LEU A 34 2.99 -22.19 9.47
CA LEU A 34 1.80 -21.34 9.38
C LEU A 34 0.51 -22.17 9.56
N ASP A 35 0.40 -23.32 8.92
CA ASP A 35 -0.71 -24.26 9.08
C ASP A 35 -0.77 -24.83 10.50
N GLY A 36 0.39 -24.97 11.13
CA GLY A 36 0.53 -25.24 12.55
C GLY A 36 0.03 -24.10 13.43
N GLY A 37 -0.33 -22.93 12.86
CA GLY A 37 -0.84 -21.73 13.55
C GLY A 37 0.27 -20.86 14.16
N ALA A 38 1.50 -20.95 13.67
CA ALA A 38 2.55 -20.00 13.99
C ALA A 38 2.29 -18.67 13.27
N THR A 39 2.59 -17.57 13.94
CA THR A 39 2.44 -16.22 13.35
C THR A 39 3.69 -15.84 12.57
N VAL A 40 3.55 -14.91 11.60
CA VAL A 40 4.67 -14.43 10.79
C VAL A 40 5.80 -13.84 11.65
N PRO A 41 5.57 -12.96 12.64
CA PRO A 41 6.65 -12.43 13.47
C PRO A 41 7.40 -13.51 14.27
N PHE A 42 6.70 -14.52 14.76
CA PHE A 42 7.31 -15.63 15.48
C PHE A 42 8.20 -16.47 14.57
N VAL A 43 7.71 -16.81 13.36
CA VAL A 43 8.47 -17.59 12.37
C VAL A 43 9.72 -16.82 11.94
N ALA A 44 9.60 -15.54 11.60
CA ALA A 44 10.70 -14.68 11.17
C ALA A 44 11.82 -14.59 12.21
N ARG A 45 11.46 -14.52 13.49
CA ARG A 45 12.42 -14.28 14.54
C ARG A 45 12.97 -15.55 15.20
N TYR A 46 12.13 -16.56 15.41
CA TYR A 46 12.47 -17.72 16.25
C TYR A 46 12.47 -19.06 15.51
N ARG A 47 12.26 -19.08 14.20
CA ARG A 47 12.28 -20.30 13.38
C ARG A 47 13.14 -20.15 12.11
N LYS A 48 14.21 -19.34 12.22
CA LYS A 48 15.11 -19.03 11.10
C LYS A 48 15.76 -20.27 10.48
N GLU A 49 16.17 -21.23 11.27
CA GLU A 49 16.77 -22.47 10.80
C GLU A 49 15.79 -23.29 9.98
N VAL A 50 14.54 -23.35 10.42
CA VAL A 50 13.48 -24.12 9.77
C VAL A 50 13.10 -23.51 8.41
N THR A 51 13.12 -22.18 8.31
CA THR A 51 12.71 -21.45 7.09
C THR A 51 13.90 -21.04 6.20
N GLY A 52 15.13 -21.34 6.63
CA GLY A 52 16.32 -20.83 5.94
C GLY A 52 16.45 -19.33 5.96
N SER A 53 16.06 -18.70 7.09
CA SER A 53 16.16 -17.27 7.35
C SER A 53 15.32 -16.37 6.42
N LEU A 54 14.11 -16.80 6.04
CA LEU A 54 13.16 -15.93 5.37
C LEU A 54 12.84 -14.73 6.27
N ASP A 55 12.86 -13.54 5.70
CA ASP A 55 12.55 -12.30 6.41
C ASP A 55 11.02 -12.04 6.50
N ASP A 56 10.64 -11.02 7.30
CA ASP A 56 9.23 -10.63 7.52
C ASP A 56 8.51 -10.34 6.20
N ALA A 57 9.16 -9.64 5.26
CA ALA A 57 8.55 -9.26 3.98
C ALA A 57 8.32 -10.48 3.08
N GLN A 58 9.31 -11.39 3.02
CA GLN A 58 9.19 -12.64 2.29
C GLN A 58 8.08 -13.53 2.88
N LEU A 59 8.01 -13.64 4.21
CA LEU A 59 6.98 -14.43 4.90
C LEU A 59 5.58 -13.84 4.71
N ARG A 60 5.42 -12.53 4.74
CA ARG A 60 4.14 -11.85 4.42
C ARG A 60 3.72 -12.12 2.99
N THR A 61 4.63 -11.94 2.04
CA THR A 61 4.36 -12.22 0.62
C THR A 61 4.00 -13.70 0.41
N LEU A 62 4.73 -14.63 1.07
CA LEU A 62 4.43 -16.05 1.02
C LEU A 62 3.01 -16.34 1.51
N THR A 63 2.62 -15.76 2.64
CA THR A 63 1.28 -15.95 3.23
C THR A 63 0.19 -15.46 2.27
N GLU A 64 0.33 -14.26 1.71
CA GLU A 64 -0.63 -13.71 0.75
C GLU A 64 -0.74 -14.56 -0.52
N ARG A 65 0.42 -15.05 -1.02
CA ARG A 65 0.45 -15.92 -2.20
C ARG A 65 -0.14 -17.30 -1.92
N LEU A 66 0.10 -17.85 -0.73
CA LEU A 66 -0.45 -19.12 -0.30
C LEU A 66 -1.98 -19.07 -0.26
N ASP A 67 -2.54 -18.03 0.35
CA ASP A 67 -3.98 -17.80 0.41
C ASP A 67 -4.58 -17.70 -1.00
N TYR A 68 -3.97 -16.88 -1.87
CA TYR A 68 -4.42 -16.71 -3.26
C TYR A 68 -4.39 -18.03 -4.05
N LEU A 69 -3.32 -18.80 -3.92
CA LEU A 69 -3.15 -20.04 -4.69
C LEU A 69 -4.08 -21.14 -4.15
N ARG A 70 -4.33 -21.19 -2.85
CA ARG A 70 -5.34 -22.09 -2.26
C ARG A 70 -6.73 -21.76 -2.76
N GLU A 71 -7.11 -20.49 -2.77
CA GLU A 71 -8.40 -20.06 -3.35
C GLU A 71 -8.49 -20.36 -4.85
N LEU A 72 -7.37 -20.29 -5.60
CA LEU A 72 -7.33 -20.69 -7.00
C LEU A 72 -7.57 -22.20 -7.18
N GLU A 73 -6.98 -23.04 -6.33
CA GLU A 73 -7.20 -24.50 -6.36
C GLU A 73 -8.64 -24.87 -6.00
N ASP A 74 -9.19 -24.26 -4.95
CA ASP A 74 -10.59 -24.46 -4.56
C ASP A 74 -11.53 -24.07 -5.71
N ARG A 75 -11.24 -22.94 -6.36
CA ARG A 75 -12.02 -22.49 -7.52
C ARG A 75 -11.87 -23.41 -8.70
N ARG A 76 -10.66 -23.97 -8.93
CA ARG A 76 -10.40 -24.95 -9.99
C ARG A 76 -11.19 -26.23 -9.75
N ALA A 77 -11.22 -26.73 -8.54
CA ALA A 77 -12.01 -27.90 -8.17
C ALA A 77 -13.50 -27.68 -8.43
N ALA A 78 -14.04 -26.54 -8.03
CA ALA A 78 -15.45 -26.18 -8.28
C ALA A 78 -15.79 -26.06 -9.78
N VAL A 79 -14.86 -25.53 -10.59
CA VAL A 79 -15.02 -25.44 -12.05
C VAL A 79 -15.03 -26.84 -12.68
N VAL A 80 -14.09 -27.71 -12.29
CA VAL A 80 -14.01 -29.10 -12.78
C VAL A 80 -15.31 -29.85 -12.44
N GLU A 81 -15.78 -29.75 -11.19
CA GLU A 81 -17.04 -30.37 -10.75
C GLU A 81 -18.22 -29.89 -11.58
N SER A 82 -18.36 -28.58 -11.79
CA SER A 82 -19.45 -28.00 -12.57
C SER A 82 -19.46 -28.47 -14.03
N ILE A 83 -18.29 -28.57 -14.67
CA ILE A 83 -18.19 -29.01 -16.08
C ILE A 83 -18.42 -30.54 -16.18
N THR A 84 -17.95 -31.30 -15.19
CA THR A 84 -18.18 -32.75 -15.11
C THR A 84 -19.68 -33.07 -14.98
N ALA A 85 -20.39 -32.33 -14.11
CA ALA A 85 -21.83 -32.47 -13.96
C ALA A 85 -22.61 -32.18 -15.24
N GLN A 86 -22.06 -31.37 -16.14
CA GLN A 86 -22.63 -31.11 -17.46
C GLN A 86 -22.25 -32.17 -18.51
N GLY A 87 -21.41 -33.16 -18.16
CA GLY A 87 -20.91 -34.17 -19.09
C GLY A 87 -19.98 -33.62 -20.18
N LYS A 88 -19.38 -32.45 -19.97
CA LYS A 88 -18.60 -31.74 -21.00
C LYS A 88 -17.08 -31.73 -20.73
N LEU A 89 -16.62 -32.36 -19.66
CA LEU A 89 -15.19 -32.37 -19.31
C LEU A 89 -14.45 -33.34 -20.24
N THR A 90 -13.63 -32.79 -21.12
CA THR A 90 -12.71 -33.57 -21.98
C THR A 90 -11.30 -33.60 -21.39
N PRO A 91 -10.44 -34.56 -21.74
CA PRO A 91 -9.04 -34.57 -21.26
C PRO A 91 -8.26 -33.30 -21.63
N ALA A 92 -8.49 -32.76 -22.83
CA ALA A 92 -7.87 -31.51 -23.28
C ALA A 92 -8.31 -30.31 -22.42
N LEU A 93 -9.61 -30.22 -22.12
CA LEU A 93 -10.16 -29.15 -21.26
C LEU A 93 -9.66 -29.29 -19.82
N ALA A 94 -9.58 -30.51 -19.28
CA ALA A 94 -9.01 -30.75 -17.95
C ALA A 94 -7.54 -30.29 -17.87
N ALA A 95 -6.74 -30.54 -18.93
CA ALA A 95 -5.37 -30.07 -19.01
C ALA A 95 -5.29 -28.53 -19.06
N GLN A 96 -6.18 -27.86 -19.82
CA GLN A 96 -6.25 -26.39 -19.87
C GLN A 96 -6.61 -25.79 -18.51
N ILE A 97 -7.60 -26.37 -17.81
CA ILE A 97 -8.00 -25.96 -16.47
C ILE A 97 -6.85 -26.14 -15.48
N ALA A 98 -6.15 -27.26 -15.53
CA ALA A 98 -4.99 -27.53 -14.68
C ALA A 98 -3.83 -26.56 -14.92
N ALA A 99 -3.63 -26.14 -16.18
CA ALA A 99 -2.59 -25.18 -16.56
C ALA A 99 -2.95 -23.71 -16.30
N ALA A 100 -4.21 -23.41 -15.93
CA ALA A 100 -4.62 -22.04 -15.62
C ALA A 100 -3.89 -21.51 -14.39
N ASP A 101 -3.08 -20.47 -14.55
CA ASP A 101 -2.21 -19.90 -13.53
C ASP A 101 -2.82 -18.74 -12.77
N THR A 102 -3.95 -18.22 -13.24
CA THR A 102 -4.68 -17.11 -12.63
C THR A 102 -6.18 -17.39 -12.59
N LYS A 103 -6.85 -16.76 -11.60
CA LYS A 103 -8.33 -16.81 -11.53
C LYS A 103 -8.97 -16.30 -12.83
N SER A 104 -8.43 -15.23 -13.44
CA SER A 104 -8.94 -14.68 -14.71
C SER A 104 -8.85 -15.71 -15.83
N ARG A 105 -7.72 -16.39 -15.97
CA ARG A 105 -7.55 -17.44 -17.00
C ARG A 105 -8.51 -18.61 -16.77
N LEU A 106 -8.68 -19.03 -15.51
CA LEU A 106 -9.61 -20.07 -15.13
C LEU A 106 -11.07 -19.70 -15.48
N GLU A 107 -11.46 -18.45 -15.18
CA GLU A 107 -12.80 -17.95 -15.53
C GLU A 107 -13.02 -17.83 -17.03
N ASP A 108 -12.00 -17.46 -17.81
CA ASP A 108 -12.07 -17.45 -19.29
C ASP A 108 -12.37 -18.85 -19.84
N ILE A 109 -11.67 -19.88 -19.33
CA ILE A 109 -11.88 -21.27 -19.74
C ILE A 109 -13.26 -21.76 -19.31
N TYR A 110 -13.74 -21.35 -18.14
CA TYR A 110 -15.04 -21.74 -17.62
C TYR A 110 -16.21 -21.01 -18.28
N LEU A 111 -15.98 -19.85 -18.90
CA LEU A 111 -17.03 -18.96 -19.42
C LEU A 111 -18.05 -19.65 -20.37
N PRO A 112 -17.65 -20.56 -21.30
CA PRO A 112 -18.59 -21.29 -22.14
C PRO A 112 -19.52 -22.24 -21.37
N PHE A 113 -19.09 -22.71 -20.20
CA PHE A 113 -19.80 -23.72 -19.39
C PHE A 113 -20.60 -23.08 -18.24
N LYS A 114 -20.38 -21.80 -17.99
CA LYS A 114 -21.04 -21.08 -16.91
C LYS A 114 -22.54 -20.95 -17.19
N PRO A 115 -23.42 -21.28 -16.22
CA PRO A 115 -24.85 -21.04 -16.36
C PRO A 115 -25.14 -19.57 -16.72
N LYS A 116 -25.74 -19.32 -17.84
CA LYS A 116 -26.05 -17.98 -18.36
C LYS A 116 -27.53 -17.71 -18.33
N ARG A 117 -27.89 -16.42 -18.22
CA ARG A 117 -29.21 -15.96 -18.62
C ARG A 117 -29.36 -16.16 -20.13
N ARG A 118 -30.61 -16.33 -20.62
CA ARG A 118 -30.93 -16.52 -22.03
C ARG A 118 -30.32 -15.36 -22.86
N THR A 119 -29.24 -15.64 -23.60
CA THR A 119 -28.53 -14.69 -24.44
C THR A 119 -29.16 -14.59 -25.83
N LYS A 120 -28.83 -13.52 -26.58
CA LYS A 120 -29.26 -13.41 -28.01
C LYS A 120 -28.74 -14.59 -28.84
N ALA A 121 -27.53 -15.08 -28.57
CA ALA A 121 -26.98 -16.26 -29.22
C ALA A 121 -27.74 -17.53 -28.83
N GLN A 122 -28.16 -17.67 -27.58
CA GLN A 122 -28.96 -18.80 -27.12
C GLN A 122 -30.34 -18.79 -27.82
N ILE A 123 -31.01 -17.64 -27.92
CA ILE A 123 -32.26 -17.47 -28.65
C ILE A 123 -32.09 -17.86 -30.12
N ALA A 124 -30.99 -17.45 -30.75
CA ALA A 124 -30.68 -17.80 -32.13
C ALA A 124 -30.42 -19.32 -32.33
N ARG A 125 -29.76 -19.98 -31.37
CA ARG A 125 -29.61 -21.45 -31.39
C ARG A 125 -30.93 -22.16 -31.24
N GLU A 126 -31.80 -21.72 -30.33
CA GLU A 126 -33.16 -22.24 -30.16
C GLU A 126 -34.02 -22.05 -31.42
N ALA A 127 -33.79 -20.96 -32.14
CA ALA A 127 -34.42 -20.73 -33.45
C ALA A 127 -33.83 -21.59 -34.59
N GLY A 128 -32.76 -22.37 -34.34
CA GLY A 128 -32.14 -23.28 -35.32
C GLY A 128 -31.15 -22.59 -36.26
N LEU A 129 -30.55 -21.46 -35.86
CA LEU A 129 -29.63 -20.66 -36.69
C LEU A 129 -28.15 -21.05 -36.55
N GLU A 130 -27.79 -22.00 -35.70
CA GLU A 130 -26.42 -22.44 -35.53
C GLU A 130 -25.82 -23.07 -36.81
N PRO A 131 -26.55 -23.92 -37.58
CA PRO A 131 -26.06 -24.44 -38.85
C PRO A 131 -25.81 -23.34 -39.90
N LEU A 132 -26.56 -22.22 -39.87
CA LEU A 132 -26.29 -21.07 -40.73
C LEU A 132 -24.96 -20.40 -40.37
N ALA A 133 -24.72 -20.22 -39.07
CA ALA A 133 -23.46 -19.63 -38.58
C ALA A 133 -22.26 -20.52 -38.94
N ASP A 134 -22.40 -21.84 -38.78
CA ASP A 134 -21.36 -22.83 -39.10
C ASP A 134 -21.09 -22.90 -40.60
N LEU A 135 -22.15 -22.85 -41.42
CA LEU A 135 -22.02 -22.83 -42.88
C LEU A 135 -21.25 -21.60 -43.35
N LEU A 136 -21.62 -20.40 -42.90
CA LEU A 136 -21.02 -19.15 -43.37
C LEU A 136 -19.54 -19.05 -42.97
N ILE A 137 -19.15 -19.55 -41.79
CA ILE A 137 -17.75 -19.52 -41.35
C ILE A 137 -16.94 -20.68 -41.98
N GLY A 138 -17.56 -21.83 -42.22
CA GLY A 138 -16.92 -23.01 -42.78
C GLY A 138 -16.77 -22.94 -44.31
N ASP A 139 -17.76 -22.41 -45.02
CA ASP A 139 -17.75 -22.20 -46.47
C ASP A 139 -18.13 -20.75 -46.84
N PRO A 140 -17.16 -19.84 -46.82
CA PRO A 140 -17.37 -18.43 -47.19
C PRO A 140 -17.70 -18.19 -48.67
N SER A 141 -17.72 -19.21 -49.52
CA SER A 141 -18.20 -19.09 -50.92
C SER A 141 -19.72 -19.02 -51.04
N ALA A 142 -20.43 -19.40 -49.98
CA ALA A 142 -21.86 -19.29 -49.88
C ALA A 142 -22.33 -17.83 -49.79
N ASP A 143 -23.35 -17.46 -50.58
CA ASP A 143 -23.97 -16.13 -50.49
C ASP A 143 -24.82 -16.03 -49.22
N PRO A 144 -24.48 -15.12 -48.27
CA PRO A 144 -25.15 -15.01 -46.98
C PRO A 144 -26.66 -14.79 -47.12
N GLN A 145 -27.10 -13.91 -48.01
CA GLN A 145 -28.53 -13.58 -48.18
C GLN A 145 -29.30 -14.76 -48.75
N ARG A 146 -28.73 -15.43 -49.73
CA ARG A 146 -29.35 -16.59 -50.37
C ARG A 146 -29.49 -17.76 -49.42
N VAL A 147 -28.44 -18.04 -48.65
CA VAL A 147 -28.46 -19.15 -47.67
C VAL A 147 -29.42 -18.84 -46.52
N ALA A 148 -29.39 -17.61 -46.01
CA ALA A 148 -30.22 -17.18 -44.88
C ALA A 148 -31.74 -17.28 -45.20
N ALA A 149 -32.12 -17.15 -46.46
CA ALA A 149 -33.50 -17.32 -46.88
C ALA A 149 -34.08 -18.72 -46.55
N GLY A 150 -33.20 -19.76 -46.50
CA GLY A 150 -33.61 -21.12 -46.12
C GLY A 150 -33.84 -21.30 -44.61
N TYR A 151 -33.52 -20.32 -43.79
CA TYR A 151 -33.66 -20.34 -42.32
C TYR A 151 -34.74 -19.41 -41.80
N VAL A 152 -35.53 -18.79 -42.72
CA VAL A 152 -36.68 -17.94 -42.37
C VAL A 152 -37.79 -18.80 -41.78
N SER A 153 -38.26 -18.44 -40.60
CA SER A 153 -39.35 -19.12 -39.88
C SER A 153 -40.02 -18.15 -38.92
N ALA A 154 -41.21 -17.67 -39.30
CA ALA A 154 -41.97 -16.74 -38.46
C ALA A 154 -42.27 -17.34 -37.07
N ASP A 155 -42.61 -18.63 -37.04
CA ASP A 155 -42.94 -19.36 -35.79
C ASP A 155 -41.78 -19.44 -34.81
N ARG A 156 -40.54 -19.35 -35.32
CA ARG A 156 -39.32 -19.35 -34.54
C ARG A 156 -38.76 -17.94 -34.29
N GLY A 157 -39.49 -16.88 -34.64
CA GLY A 157 -39.08 -15.48 -34.48
C GLY A 157 -38.01 -15.03 -35.48
N VAL A 158 -37.94 -15.68 -36.68
CA VAL A 158 -37.01 -15.34 -37.75
C VAL A 158 -37.85 -14.91 -38.98
N PRO A 159 -38.33 -13.66 -39.05
CA PRO A 159 -39.28 -13.21 -40.07
C PRO A 159 -38.65 -13.05 -41.44
N ASP A 160 -37.36 -12.80 -41.55
CA ASP A 160 -36.68 -12.51 -42.81
C ASP A 160 -35.18 -12.97 -42.77
N PRO A 161 -34.50 -12.97 -43.93
CA PRO A 161 -33.09 -13.34 -44.03
C PRO A 161 -32.15 -12.43 -43.20
N ALA A 162 -32.50 -11.16 -43.01
CA ALA A 162 -31.69 -10.24 -42.21
C ALA A 162 -31.73 -10.63 -40.71
N ALA A 163 -32.91 -11.02 -40.22
CA ALA A 163 -33.06 -11.57 -38.86
C ALA A 163 -32.28 -12.88 -38.68
N ALA A 164 -32.30 -13.78 -39.71
CA ALA A 164 -31.48 -14.99 -39.68
C ALA A 164 -29.97 -14.69 -39.60
N LEU A 165 -29.48 -13.76 -40.41
CA LEU A 165 -28.07 -13.32 -40.38
C LEU A 165 -27.71 -12.64 -39.08
N LEU A 166 -28.60 -11.86 -38.48
CA LEU A 166 -28.38 -11.24 -37.17
C LEU A 166 -28.25 -12.29 -36.04
N GLY A 167 -29.08 -13.33 -36.10
CA GLY A 167 -29.00 -14.47 -35.20
C GLY A 167 -27.69 -15.25 -35.36
N ALA A 168 -27.31 -15.60 -36.60
CA ALA A 168 -26.05 -16.24 -36.91
C ALA A 168 -24.85 -15.40 -36.45
N ARG A 169 -24.88 -14.06 -36.66
CA ARG A 169 -23.90 -13.12 -36.14
C ARG A 169 -23.80 -13.17 -34.61
N SER A 170 -24.93 -13.21 -33.91
CA SER A 170 -24.96 -13.28 -32.45
C SER A 170 -24.28 -14.55 -31.93
N ILE A 171 -24.45 -15.69 -32.61
CA ILE A 171 -23.77 -16.96 -32.27
C ILE A 171 -22.26 -16.84 -32.47
N LEU A 172 -21.80 -16.30 -33.62
CA LEU A 172 -20.39 -16.11 -33.89
C LEU A 172 -19.73 -15.14 -32.93
N VAL A 173 -20.39 -14.02 -32.58
CA VAL A 173 -19.92 -13.04 -31.59
C VAL A 173 -19.74 -13.69 -30.23
N GLU A 174 -20.67 -14.55 -29.80
CA GLU A 174 -20.51 -15.29 -28.53
C GLU A 174 -19.36 -16.28 -28.63
N ARG A 175 -19.22 -17.03 -29.72
CA ARG A 175 -18.10 -17.98 -29.96
C ARG A 175 -16.74 -17.30 -29.93
N PHE A 176 -16.61 -16.11 -30.56
CA PHE A 176 -15.37 -15.33 -30.51
C PHE A 176 -15.04 -14.83 -29.09
N GLY A 177 -16.07 -14.42 -28.35
CA GLY A 177 -15.89 -13.93 -26.95
C GLY A 177 -15.68 -15.04 -25.91
N GLU A 178 -15.85 -16.31 -26.30
CA GLU A 178 -15.69 -17.48 -25.45
C GLU A 178 -14.41 -18.30 -25.75
N ASP A 179 -13.66 -17.90 -26.76
CA ASP A 179 -12.32 -18.48 -26.98
C ASP A 179 -11.35 -17.93 -25.97
N ALA A 180 -11.06 -18.72 -24.93
CA ALA A 180 -10.24 -18.33 -23.79
C ALA A 180 -8.81 -17.91 -24.17
N ASP A 181 -8.23 -18.52 -25.21
CA ASP A 181 -6.87 -18.19 -25.69
C ASP A 181 -6.88 -16.82 -26.39
N LEU A 182 -7.84 -16.59 -27.26
CA LEU A 182 -8.03 -15.30 -27.93
C LEU A 182 -8.30 -14.18 -26.92
N VAL A 183 -9.21 -14.39 -25.98
CA VAL A 183 -9.56 -13.41 -24.95
C VAL A 183 -8.31 -13.07 -24.11
N GLY A 184 -7.53 -14.07 -23.70
CA GLY A 184 -6.27 -13.87 -22.98
C GLY A 184 -5.25 -13.08 -23.80
N GLU A 185 -5.05 -13.40 -25.07
CA GLU A 185 -4.14 -12.70 -25.97
C GLU A 185 -4.56 -11.23 -26.18
N LEU A 186 -5.84 -10.98 -26.45
CA LEU A 186 -6.36 -9.64 -26.63
C LEU A 186 -6.29 -8.82 -25.34
N ARG A 187 -6.52 -9.44 -24.16
CA ARG A 187 -6.37 -8.80 -22.85
C ARG A 187 -4.96 -8.28 -22.63
N GLU A 188 -3.93 -9.10 -22.86
CA GLU A 188 -2.54 -8.69 -22.67
C GLU A 188 -2.09 -7.68 -23.73
N LEU A 189 -2.57 -7.79 -24.96
CA LEU A 189 -2.32 -6.78 -25.97
C LEU A 189 -2.90 -5.43 -25.59
N LEU A 190 -4.16 -5.40 -25.13
CA LEU A 190 -4.84 -4.18 -24.71
C LEU A 190 -4.24 -3.63 -23.41
N TRP A 191 -3.80 -4.47 -22.46
CA TRP A 191 -3.06 -4.05 -21.30
C TRP A 191 -1.73 -3.36 -21.65
N THR A 192 -1.07 -3.86 -22.69
CA THR A 192 0.26 -3.36 -23.06
C THR A 192 0.20 -2.07 -23.88
N ARG A 193 -0.78 -1.97 -24.79
CA ARG A 193 -0.90 -0.86 -25.76
C ARG A 193 -2.06 0.07 -25.47
N GLY A 194 -3.05 -0.38 -24.72
CA GLY A 194 -4.25 0.39 -24.42
C GLY A 194 -3.98 1.58 -23.52
N ARG A 195 -4.92 2.50 -23.56
CA ARG A 195 -4.91 3.74 -22.80
C ARG A 195 -6.16 3.84 -21.93
N LEU A 196 -6.01 4.45 -20.76
CA LEU A 196 -7.17 4.92 -20.01
C LEU A 196 -7.41 6.37 -20.39
N SER A 197 -8.58 6.63 -20.93
CA SER A 197 -9.05 7.98 -21.27
C SER A 197 -10.09 8.43 -20.27
N SER A 198 -9.99 9.69 -19.86
CA SER A 198 -10.91 10.35 -18.96
C SER A 198 -11.48 11.57 -19.66
N THR A 199 -12.79 11.69 -19.67
CA THR A 199 -13.50 12.86 -20.18
C THR A 199 -14.44 13.42 -19.13
N VAL A 200 -14.66 14.73 -19.15
CA VAL A 200 -15.60 15.35 -18.22
C VAL A 200 -17.03 14.94 -18.56
N ARG A 201 -17.75 14.46 -17.56
CA ARG A 201 -19.18 14.13 -17.68
C ARG A 201 -20.06 15.29 -17.21
N ASP A 202 -19.71 15.88 -16.05
CA ASP A 202 -20.43 17.01 -15.46
C ASP A 202 -19.43 18.00 -14.87
N ARG A 203 -19.38 19.20 -15.46
CA ARG A 203 -18.49 20.29 -15.02
C ARG A 203 -19.05 21.05 -13.82
N ASP A 204 -20.36 21.01 -13.61
CA ASP A 204 -21.07 21.75 -12.58
C ASP A 204 -21.30 20.89 -11.31
N ALA A 205 -20.87 19.63 -11.36
CA ALA A 205 -20.93 18.74 -10.20
C ALA A 205 -20.17 19.35 -9.01
N LYS A 206 -20.66 19.07 -7.81
CA LYS A 206 -19.98 19.48 -6.58
C LYS A 206 -18.53 18.98 -6.60
N ASP A 207 -17.60 19.88 -6.31
CA ASP A 207 -16.15 19.56 -6.28
C ASP A 207 -15.52 19.19 -7.66
N ALA A 208 -16.19 19.41 -8.79
CA ALA A 208 -15.66 19.11 -10.13
C ALA A 208 -14.28 19.73 -10.37
N SER A 209 -14.02 20.92 -9.82
CA SER A 209 -12.71 21.60 -9.93
C SER A 209 -11.55 20.78 -9.39
N LYS A 210 -11.77 19.88 -8.44
CA LYS A 210 -10.74 18.95 -7.90
C LYS A 210 -10.25 17.96 -8.94
N PHE A 211 -11.03 17.71 -9.99
CA PHE A 211 -10.74 16.76 -11.06
C PHE A 211 -10.36 17.43 -12.39
N ALA A 212 -10.15 18.76 -12.40
CA ALA A 212 -9.89 19.52 -13.62
C ALA A 212 -8.71 18.98 -14.43
N ASP A 213 -7.67 18.48 -13.76
CA ASP A 213 -6.48 17.89 -14.39
C ASP A 213 -6.78 16.58 -15.16
N TYR A 214 -7.99 16.03 -14.98
CA TYR A 214 -8.45 14.77 -15.59
C TYR A 214 -9.58 14.94 -16.58
N PHE A 215 -10.01 16.17 -16.90
CA PHE A 215 -11.15 16.44 -17.78
C PHE A 215 -10.95 15.98 -19.22
N ASP A 216 -9.70 15.96 -19.68
CA ASP A 216 -9.31 15.48 -21.00
C ASP A 216 -7.91 14.85 -20.88
N LEU A 217 -7.86 13.64 -20.33
CA LEU A 217 -6.61 12.92 -20.10
C LEU A 217 -6.65 11.57 -20.77
N SER A 218 -5.63 11.24 -21.57
CA SER A 218 -5.41 9.90 -22.09
C SER A 218 -3.99 9.45 -21.82
N GLN A 219 -3.81 8.34 -21.08
CA GLN A 219 -2.49 7.82 -20.72
C GLN A 219 -2.43 6.29 -20.90
N PRO A 220 -1.26 5.72 -21.28
CA PRO A 220 -1.08 4.28 -21.36
C PRO A 220 -1.38 3.60 -20.02
N LEU A 221 -2.12 2.48 -20.04
CA LEU A 221 -2.53 1.74 -18.84
C LEU A 221 -1.35 1.41 -17.92
N LYS A 222 -0.25 0.90 -18.47
CA LYS A 222 0.95 0.53 -17.70
C LYS A 222 1.72 1.71 -17.09
N ALA A 223 1.54 2.91 -17.61
CA ALA A 223 2.31 4.09 -17.20
C ALA A 223 1.54 4.99 -16.21
N LEU A 224 0.30 4.63 -15.87
CA LEU A 224 -0.53 5.41 -14.96
C LEU A 224 -0.07 5.26 -13.51
N PRO A 225 0.32 6.35 -12.84
CA PRO A 225 0.65 6.32 -11.42
C PRO A 225 -0.60 6.01 -10.57
N SER A 226 -0.42 5.23 -9.51
CA SER A 226 -1.51 4.74 -8.65
C SER A 226 -2.42 5.86 -8.11
N HIS A 227 -1.84 6.98 -7.66
CA HIS A 227 -2.62 8.11 -7.15
C HIS A 227 -3.53 8.75 -8.21
N ARG A 228 -3.11 8.77 -9.48
CA ARG A 228 -3.95 9.24 -10.59
C ARG A 228 -5.07 8.28 -10.90
N VAL A 229 -4.77 6.98 -10.91
CA VAL A 229 -5.79 5.95 -11.08
C VAL A 229 -6.87 6.12 -10.03
N LEU A 230 -6.52 6.20 -8.75
CA LEU A 230 -7.48 6.37 -7.67
C LEU A 230 -8.27 7.66 -7.80
N ALA A 231 -7.62 8.79 -8.16
CA ALA A 231 -8.30 10.06 -8.36
C ALA A 231 -9.31 10.01 -9.52
N MET A 232 -8.95 9.39 -10.65
CA MET A 232 -9.83 9.24 -11.81
C MET A 232 -11.04 8.35 -11.48
N PHE A 233 -10.83 7.22 -10.81
CA PHE A 233 -11.93 6.34 -10.38
C PHE A 233 -12.85 7.02 -9.37
N ARG A 234 -12.32 7.86 -8.47
CA ARG A 234 -13.14 8.68 -7.58
C ARG A 234 -13.96 9.70 -8.36
N GLY A 235 -13.36 10.40 -9.32
CA GLY A 235 -14.07 11.36 -10.16
C GLY A 235 -15.23 10.71 -10.94
N GLU A 236 -15.04 9.47 -11.40
CA GLU A 236 -16.11 8.68 -12.03
C GLU A 236 -17.19 8.28 -11.01
N ALA A 237 -16.80 7.81 -9.81
CA ALA A 237 -17.77 7.44 -8.78
C ALA A 237 -18.61 8.64 -8.31
N GLN A 238 -18.05 9.86 -8.35
CA GLN A 238 -18.74 11.11 -8.06
C GLN A 238 -19.52 11.66 -9.26
N GLY A 239 -19.51 10.98 -10.40
CA GLY A 239 -20.25 11.38 -11.61
C GLY A 239 -19.62 12.55 -12.39
N VAL A 240 -18.41 13.00 -12.01
CA VAL A 240 -17.69 14.10 -12.65
C VAL A 240 -16.99 13.65 -13.95
N LEU A 241 -16.43 12.45 -13.94
CA LEU A 241 -15.66 11.90 -15.04
C LEU A 241 -16.36 10.69 -15.67
N THR A 242 -16.03 10.43 -16.93
CA THR A 242 -16.29 9.15 -17.63
C THR A 242 -14.95 8.55 -18.02
N LEU A 243 -14.73 7.29 -17.67
CA LEU A 243 -13.49 6.58 -17.94
C LEU A 243 -13.72 5.49 -19.01
N THR A 244 -12.88 5.48 -20.04
CA THR A 244 -12.88 4.47 -21.10
C THR A 244 -11.49 3.84 -21.24
N VAL A 245 -11.48 2.56 -21.62
CA VAL A 245 -10.24 1.89 -22.03
C VAL A 245 -10.25 1.88 -23.55
N ASP A 246 -9.33 2.63 -24.12
CA ASP A 246 -9.23 2.77 -25.57
C ASP A 246 -8.05 1.93 -26.10
N PRO A 247 -8.22 1.29 -27.28
CA PRO A 247 -7.09 0.71 -28.00
C PRO A 247 -6.12 1.82 -28.43
N ASP A 248 -4.83 1.44 -28.64
CA ASP A 248 -3.80 2.38 -29.09
C ASP A 248 -4.22 3.05 -30.41
N PRO A 249 -4.22 4.39 -30.49
CA PRO A 249 -4.50 5.12 -31.73
C PRO A 249 -3.60 4.74 -32.91
N SER A 250 -2.36 4.32 -32.64
CA SER A 250 -1.42 3.86 -33.67
C SER A 250 -1.82 2.51 -34.30
N ALA A 251 -2.71 1.75 -33.65
CA ALA A 251 -3.27 0.51 -34.22
C ALA A 251 -4.31 0.78 -35.32
N VAL A 252 -4.72 2.00 -35.50
CA VAL A 252 -5.63 2.45 -36.56
C VAL A 252 -4.83 3.34 -37.55
N THR A 253 -3.97 2.73 -38.34
CA THR A 253 -3.35 3.45 -39.48
C THR A 253 -4.40 3.72 -40.54
N GLY A 254 -5.01 4.85 -40.50
CA GLY A 254 -5.95 5.37 -41.51
C GLY A 254 -7.28 5.79 -40.93
N SER A 255 -7.32 6.95 -40.35
CA SER A 255 -8.38 7.90 -40.62
C SER A 255 -8.49 9.01 -39.60
N GLY A 256 -8.95 10.13 -40.08
CA GLY A 256 -9.26 11.34 -39.34
C GLY A 256 -10.34 11.12 -38.28
N THR A 257 -10.22 11.96 -37.32
CA THR A 257 -11.21 12.29 -36.30
C THR A 257 -12.59 12.44 -36.89
N ASP A 258 -13.46 11.43 -36.63
CA ASP A 258 -14.89 11.70 -36.72
C ASP A 258 -15.61 10.93 -35.61
N SER A 259 -15.87 11.64 -34.51
CA SER A 259 -16.78 11.23 -33.45
C SER A 259 -18.21 11.53 -33.87
N GLY A 260 -18.64 10.90 -34.93
CA GLY A 260 -20.01 10.99 -35.44
C GLY A 260 -20.64 9.61 -35.51
N THR A 261 -21.73 9.44 -34.80
CA THR A 261 -22.69 8.35 -34.99
C THR A 261 -23.19 8.35 -36.41
N ASP A 262 -22.49 7.71 -37.33
CA ASP A 262 -23.02 7.43 -38.66
C ASP A 262 -22.87 5.94 -38.98
N SER A 263 -24.02 5.26 -38.90
CA SER A 263 -24.24 3.89 -39.32
C SER A 263 -24.24 3.83 -40.84
N ARG A 264 -23.04 3.93 -41.46
CA ARG A 264 -22.93 3.61 -42.89
C ARG A 264 -21.94 2.47 -43.08
N SER A 265 -22.46 1.33 -43.46
CA SER A 265 -21.73 0.18 -43.98
C SER A 265 -20.88 0.64 -45.19
N GLY A 266 -19.57 0.88 -44.91
CA GLY A 266 -18.58 1.21 -45.93
C GLY A 266 -17.47 0.19 -45.93
N THR A 267 -17.46 -0.73 -46.89
CA THR A 267 -16.37 -1.64 -47.21
C THR A 267 -15.12 -0.84 -47.51
N GLY A 268 -14.14 -0.75 -46.60
CA GLY A 268 -12.87 -0.09 -46.95
C GLY A 268 -11.87 0.20 -45.82
N HIS A 269 -12.29 0.12 -44.57
CA HIS A 269 -11.32 0.38 -43.49
C HIS A 269 -10.47 -0.86 -43.17
N PRO A 270 -9.12 -0.75 -43.06
CA PRO A 270 -8.27 -1.85 -42.66
C PRO A 270 -8.62 -2.32 -41.24
N LEU A 271 -8.57 -3.63 -41.03
CA LEU A 271 -8.78 -4.21 -39.69
C LEU A 271 -7.70 -3.69 -38.71
N SER A 272 -8.13 -3.36 -37.51
CA SER A 272 -7.20 -3.10 -36.39
C SER A 272 -6.41 -4.37 -36.03
N ASP A 273 -5.33 -4.23 -35.30
CA ASP A 273 -4.54 -5.37 -34.81
C ASP A 273 -5.37 -6.37 -34.01
N TYR A 274 -6.33 -5.88 -33.25
CA TYR A 274 -7.25 -6.69 -32.45
C TYR A 274 -8.20 -7.49 -33.38
N GLU A 275 -8.79 -6.83 -34.34
CA GLU A 275 -9.68 -7.45 -35.32
C GLU A 275 -8.95 -8.48 -36.22
N ARG A 276 -7.70 -8.19 -36.61
CA ARG A 276 -6.85 -9.16 -37.34
C ARG A 276 -6.58 -10.43 -36.54
N ARG A 277 -6.39 -10.33 -35.21
CA ARG A 277 -6.20 -11.50 -34.34
C ARG A 277 -7.47 -12.35 -34.26
N ILE A 278 -8.62 -11.70 -34.09
CA ILE A 278 -9.93 -12.40 -34.13
C ILE A 278 -10.10 -13.10 -35.48
N ALA A 279 -9.93 -12.38 -36.58
CA ALA A 279 -10.04 -12.92 -37.91
C ALA A 279 -9.08 -14.10 -38.15
N GLY A 280 -7.80 -13.94 -37.73
CA GLY A 280 -6.76 -14.98 -37.87
C GLY A 280 -7.10 -16.25 -37.08
N ARG A 281 -7.59 -16.13 -35.84
CA ARG A 281 -7.99 -17.25 -34.98
C ARG A 281 -9.07 -18.12 -35.62
N PHE A 282 -10.02 -17.48 -36.32
CA PHE A 282 -11.14 -18.16 -36.98
C PHE A 282 -10.97 -18.31 -38.50
N ARG A 283 -9.76 -18.06 -39.03
CA ARG A 283 -9.40 -18.18 -40.47
C ARG A 283 -10.29 -17.34 -41.41
N ILE A 284 -10.76 -16.21 -40.90
CA ILE A 284 -11.56 -15.24 -41.68
C ILE A 284 -10.59 -14.30 -42.39
N ALA A 285 -10.76 -14.19 -43.75
CA ALA A 285 -9.93 -13.32 -44.57
C ALA A 285 -10.72 -12.84 -45.78
N ASP A 286 -10.45 -11.63 -46.23
CA ASP A 286 -11.00 -11.11 -47.49
C ASP A 286 -10.26 -11.77 -48.66
N ARG A 287 -10.97 -12.63 -49.38
CA ARG A 287 -10.50 -13.30 -50.61
C ARG A 287 -11.49 -13.05 -51.78
N GLY A 288 -12.37 -12.08 -51.61
CA GLY A 288 -13.38 -11.76 -52.61
C GLY A 288 -14.55 -12.77 -52.70
N ARG A 289 -14.73 -13.61 -51.67
CA ARG A 289 -15.85 -14.58 -51.59
C ARG A 289 -17.13 -13.88 -51.08
N PRO A 290 -18.30 -14.36 -51.42
CA PRO A 290 -19.56 -13.71 -51.04
C PRO A 290 -19.76 -13.44 -49.55
N ALA A 291 -19.31 -14.36 -48.66
CA ALA A 291 -19.49 -14.19 -47.23
C ALA A 291 -18.33 -13.42 -46.54
N ASP A 292 -17.23 -13.14 -47.22
CA ASP A 292 -16.03 -12.52 -46.59
C ASP A 292 -16.34 -11.17 -45.95
N SER A 293 -17.06 -10.30 -46.64
CA SER A 293 -17.46 -8.99 -46.12
C SER A 293 -18.35 -9.11 -44.88
N TRP A 294 -19.35 -9.98 -44.88
CA TRP A 294 -20.23 -10.19 -43.74
C TRP A 294 -19.50 -10.79 -42.53
N LEU A 295 -18.54 -11.69 -42.74
CA LEU A 295 -17.69 -12.27 -41.71
C LEU A 295 -16.77 -11.22 -41.10
N LEU A 296 -16.13 -10.38 -41.92
CA LEU A 296 -15.27 -9.29 -41.43
C LEU A 296 -16.08 -8.24 -40.67
N ASP A 297 -17.29 -7.92 -41.08
CA ASP A 297 -18.17 -7.04 -40.32
C ASP A 297 -18.62 -7.69 -39.01
N THR A 298 -18.80 -9.00 -38.98
CA THR A 298 -19.06 -9.75 -37.75
C THR A 298 -17.87 -9.70 -36.79
N VAL A 299 -16.62 -9.77 -37.29
CA VAL A 299 -15.38 -9.59 -36.49
C VAL A 299 -15.33 -8.17 -35.90
N ARG A 300 -15.57 -7.12 -36.72
CA ARG A 300 -15.62 -5.73 -36.24
C ARG A 300 -16.69 -5.54 -35.16
N TRP A 301 -17.88 -6.12 -35.41
CA TRP A 301 -18.99 -6.09 -34.46
C TRP A 301 -18.64 -6.78 -33.14
N ALA A 302 -18.07 -7.98 -33.20
CA ALA A 302 -17.63 -8.72 -32.02
C ALA A 302 -16.59 -7.94 -31.19
N TRP A 303 -15.59 -7.34 -31.85
CA TRP A 303 -14.61 -6.52 -31.20
C TRP A 303 -15.24 -5.34 -30.44
N ARG A 304 -16.04 -4.52 -31.15
CA ARG A 304 -16.58 -3.27 -30.59
C ARG A 304 -17.65 -3.49 -29.52
N THR A 305 -18.51 -4.47 -29.67
CA THR A 305 -19.71 -4.62 -28.83
C THR A 305 -19.57 -5.68 -27.74
N ARG A 306 -18.59 -6.56 -27.85
CA ARG A 306 -18.42 -7.67 -26.90
C ARG A 306 -17.04 -7.66 -26.26
N LEU A 307 -15.99 -7.87 -27.06
CA LEU A 307 -14.64 -8.09 -26.56
C LEU A 307 -14.04 -6.85 -25.92
N LEU A 308 -14.05 -5.70 -26.60
CA LEU A 308 -13.51 -4.45 -26.05
C LEU A 308 -14.24 -4.02 -24.76
N VAL A 309 -15.57 -4.20 -24.73
CA VAL A 309 -16.36 -3.86 -23.53
C VAL A 309 -15.99 -4.78 -22.35
N SER A 310 -15.95 -6.08 -22.59
CA SER A 310 -15.61 -7.06 -21.55
C SER A 310 -14.18 -6.87 -21.06
N LEU A 311 -13.22 -6.77 -21.98
CA LEU A 311 -11.80 -6.55 -21.66
C LEU A 311 -11.56 -5.20 -20.98
N GLY A 312 -12.32 -4.16 -21.37
CA GLY A 312 -12.26 -2.86 -20.72
C GLY A 312 -12.67 -2.91 -19.25
N ILE A 313 -13.70 -3.67 -18.91
CA ILE A 313 -14.11 -3.91 -17.52
C ILE A 313 -13.02 -4.66 -16.76
N ASP A 314 -12.50 -5.74 -17.32
CA ASP A 314 -11.43 -6.55 -16.70
C ASP A 314 -10.18 -5.72 -16.45
N LEU A 315 -9.72 -4.95 -17.43
CA LEU A 315 -8.49 -4.15 -17.31
C LEU A 315 -8.64 -2.98 -16.35
N ARG A 316 -9.82 -2.39 -16.27
CA ARG A 316 -10.13 -1.38 -15.25
C ARG A 316 -10.05 -1.98 -13.85
N GLY A 317 -10.60 -3.17 -13.65
CA GLY A 317 -10.48 -3.94 -12.40
C GLY A 317 -9.02 -4.22 -12.04
N ARG A 318 -8.23 -4.71 -13.01
CA ARG A 318 -6.79 -4.96 -12.84
C ARG A 318 -6.02 -3.69 -12.46
N LEU A 319 -6.30 -2.59 -13.14
CA LEU A 319 -5.66 -1.28 -12.90
C LEU A 319 -5.99 -0.75 -11.49
N ARG A 320 -7.26 -0.84 -11.11
CA ARG A 320 -7.72 -0.44 -9.79
C ARG A 320 -7.05 -1.25 -8.68
N LEU A 321 -7.05 -2.58 -8.81
CA LEU A 321 -6.41 -3.47 -7.83
C LEU A 321 -4.91 -3.14 -7.65
N ALA A 322 -4.19 -2.97 -8.76
CA ALA A 322 -2.77 -2.60 -8.71
C ALA A 322 -2.55 -1.24 -8.04
N ALA A 323 -3.43 -0.26 -8.30
CA ALA A 323 -3.37 1.05 -7.67
C ALA A 323 -3.68 1.00 -6.17
N GLU A 324 -4.66 0.22 -5.75
CA GLU A 324 -5.02 0.00 -4.35
C GLU A 324 -3.87 -0.68 -3.57
N GLN A 325 -3.24 -1.70 -4.15
CA GLN A 325 -2.09 -2.38 -3.53
C GLN A 325 -0.90 -1.43 -3.36
N ALA A 326 -0.57 -0.65 -4.40
CA ALA A 326 0.51 0.31 -4.31
C ALA A 326 0.25 1.42 -3.28
N ALA A 327 -1.00 1.89 -3.18
CA ALA A 327 -1.38 2.89 -2.17
C ALA A 327 -1.36 2.30 -0.75
N ALA A 328 -1.86 1.07 -0.56
CA ALA A 328 -1.81 0.37 0.72
C ALA A 328 -0.37 0.19 1.22
N ALA A 329 0.59 -0.11 0.33
CA ALA A 329 2.00 -0.22 0.68
C ALA A 329 2.58 1.13 1.18
N VAL A 330 2.19 2.25 0.55
CA VAL A 330 2.59 3.60 1.01
C VAL A 330 2.01 3.89 2.40
N PHE A 331 0.73 3.58 2.62
CA PHE A 331 0.08 3.81 3.91
C PHE A 331 0.67 2.92 5.01
N ALA A 332 0.98 1.68 4.70
CA ALA A 332 1.68 0.75 5.58
C ALA A 332 3.05 1.31 6.01
N ALA A 333 3.82 1.85 5.07
CA ALA A 333 5.10 2.47 5.37
C ALA A 333 4.95 3.72 6.25
N ASN A 334 3.99 4.60 5.95
CA ASN A 334 3.73 5.80 6.75
C ASN A 334 3.25 5.45 8.17
N LEU A 335 2.41 4.42 8.31
CA LEU A 335 1.98 3.94 9.63
C LEU A 335 3.16 3.37 10.42
N ARG A 336 4.04 2.60 9.78
CA ARG A 336 5.27 2.07 10.40
C ARG A 336 6.14 3.20 10.94
N ASP A 337 6.34 4.27 10.16
CA ASP A 337 7.13 5.43 10.57
C ASP A 337 6.51 6.12 11.79
N LEU A 338 5.18 6.26 11.84
CA LEU A 338 4.48 6.83 13.00
C LEU A 338 4.61 5.95 14.25
N LEU A 339 4.43 4.64 14.11
CA LEU A 339 4.51 3.69 15.23
C LEU A 339 5.93 3.58 15.79
N LEU A 340 6.93 3.63 14.92
CA LEU A 340 8.35 3.54 15.27
C LEU A 340 9.01 4.90 15.47
N ALA A 341 8.25 5.98 15.59
CA ALA A 341 8.79 7.29 15.93
C ALA A 341 9.47 7.25 17.33
N ALA A 342 10.47 8.11 17.50
CA ALA A 342 11.28 8.15 18.71
C ALA A 342 10.43 8.44 19.96
N PRO A 343 10.39 7.57 20.96
CA PRO A 343 9.70 7.85 22.22
C PRO A 343 10.50 8.83 23.08
N ALA A 344 9.81 9.83 23.63
CA ALA A 344 10.44 10.75 24.60
C ALA A 344 10.68 10.07 25.97
N GLY A 345 10.09 8.90 26.19
CA GLY A 345 10.24 8.10 27.39
C GLY A 345 9.43 8.61 28.58
N SER A 346 9.76 8.10 29.76
CA SER A 346 9.05 8.34 31.02
C SER A 346 9.31 9.74 31.57
N ARG A 347 8.74 10.76 30.93
CA ARG A 347 8.82 12.18 31.33
C ARG A 347 7.44 12.76 31.57
N THR A 348 7.29 13.60 32.58
CA THR A 348 6.02 14.31 32.81
C THR A 348 5.72 15.21 31.62
N THR A 349 4.58 15.00 30.99
CA THR A 349 4.21 15.64 29.73
C THR A 349 2.88 16.37 29.83
N LEU A 350 2.86 17.61 29.36
CA LEU A 350 1.65 18.41 29.21
C LEU A 350 1.16 18.29 27.76
N GLY A 351 -0.02 17.74 27.53
CA GLY A 351 -0.66 17.64 26.23
C GLY A 351 -1.60 18.81 25.97
N LEU A 352 -1.48 19.40 24.78
CA LEU A 352 -2.35 20.45 24.30
C LEU A 352 -3.09 19.95 23.04
N ASP A 353 -4.42 19.88 23.13
CA ASP A 353 -5.29 19.57 21.99
C ASP A 353 -5.91 20.89 21.50
N PRO A 354 -5.41 21.43 20.37
CA PRO A 354 -5.76 22.77 19.91
C PRO A 354 -7.23 22.91 19.47
N GLY A 355 -7.83 24.08 19.74
CA GLY A 355 -9.17 24.40 19.27
C GLY A 355 -9.52 25.87 19.44
N PHE A 356 -10.17 26.47 18.43
CA PHE A 356 -10.57 27.88 18.50
C PHE A 356 -11.78 28.10 19.42
N ARG A 357 -12.96 27.59 19.03
CA ARG A 357 -14.21 27.84 19.72
C ARG A 357 -14.36 27.07 21.03
N THR A 358 -13.94 25.85 21.04
CA THR A 358 -14.05 24.92 22.19
C THR A 358 -12.93 25.08 23.19
N GLY A 359 -11.95 25.98 22.92
CA GLY A 359 -10.75 26.16 23.70
C GLY A 359 -9.71 25.06 23.46
N VAL A 360 -8.48 25.29 23.94
CA VAL A 360 -7.39 24.33 23.95
C VAL A 360 -7.56 23.42 25.17
N LYS A 361 -7.69 22.11 24.95
CA LYS A 361 -7.77 21.12 26.03
C LYS A 361 -6.38 20.80 26.52
N VAL A 362 -6.25 20.74 27.82
CA VAL A 362 -4.97 20.56 28.52
C VAL A 362 -5.04 19.31 29.38
N ALA A 363 -4.05 18.45 29.26
CA ALA A 363 -3.89 17.30 30.14
C ALA A 363 -2.42 17.18 30.57
N VAL A 364 -2.18 16.93 31.83
CA VAL A 364 -0.84 16.57 32.34
C VAL A 364 -0.83 15.09 32.64
N VAL A 365 0.13 14.39 32.06
CA VAL A 365 0.40 12.98 32.35
C VAL A 365 1.78 12.86 33.02
N ASP A 366 1.84 12.06 34.05
CA ASP A 366 3.11 11.80 34.76
C ASP A 366 4.03 10.84 33.97
N ALA A 367 5.19 10.53 34.53
CA ALA A 367 6.19 9.65 33.93
C ALA A 367 5.66 8.22 33.66
N THR A 368 4.55 7.82 34.27
CA THR A 368 3.91 6.51 34.06
C THR A 368 2.76 6.55 33.05
N GLY A 369 2.44 7.73 32.51
CA GLY A 369 1.31 7.96 31.61
C GLY A 369 -0.04 8.16 32.34
N LYS A 370 -0.05 8.26 33.69
CA LYS A 370 -1.25 8.54 34.47
C LYS A 370 -1.64 10.01 34.36
N VAL A 371 -2.92 10.30 34.15
CA VAL A 371 -3.46 11.66 34.17
C VAL A 371 -3.43 12.21 35.58
N VAL A 372 -2.75 13.34 35.79
CA VAL A 372 -2.60 13.99 37.10
C VAL A 372 -3.29 15.36 37.17
N ALA A 373 -3.53 16.00 36.04
CA ALA A 373 -4.29 17.23 35.94
C ALA A 373 -4.92 17.42 34.55
N THR A 374 -6.02 18.13 34.49
CA THR A 374 -6.67 18.54 33.24
C THR A 374 -7.24 19.96 33.40
N ASP A 375 -7.33 20.68 32.29
CA ASP A 375 -7.93 22.02 32.23
C ASP A 375 -8.42 22.34 30.81
N THR A 376 -9.13 23.43 30.61
CA THR A 376 -9.45 23.97 29.28
C THR A 376 -9.15 25.46 29.28
N ILE A 377 -8.29 25.89 28.38
CA ILE A 377 -7.87 27.28 28.25
C ILE A 377 -8.38 27.91 26.96
N TYR A 378 -8.57 29.22 26.95
CA TYR A 378 -9.18 29.96 25.83
C TYR A 378 -8.25 31.10 25.34
N PRO A 379 -7.03 30.80 24.85
CA PRO A 379 -6.09 31.82 24.41
C PRO A 379 -6.49 32.47 23.08
N HIS A 380 -7.25 31.78 22.23
CA HIS A 380 -7.57 32.17 20.85
C HIS A 380 -8.93 32.86 20.77
N GLN A 381 -9.18 33.49 19.62
CA GLN A 381 -10.52 34.05 19.31
C GLN A 381 -11.61 32.96 19.38
N PRO A 382 -12.82 33.27 19.84
CA PRO A 382 -13.31 34.59 20.19
C PRO A 382 -12.96 35.06 21.61
N ALA A 383 -12.53 34.20 22.51
CA ALA A 383 -12.32 34.52 23.92
C ALA A 383 -11.06 35.36 24.20
N ASN A 384 -9.99 35.09 23.45
CA ASN A 384 -8.71 35.82 23.45
C ASN A 384 -8.08 36.07 24.83
N ARG A 385 -8.10 35.06 25.73
CA ARG A 385 -7.61 35.13 27.12
C ARG A 385 -6.17 34.59 27.20
N TRP A 386 -5.21 35.26 26.49
CA TRP A 386 -3.84 34.82 26.36
C TRP A 386 -3.09 34.70 27.68
N GLU A 387 -3.05 35.79 28.46
CA GLU A 387 -2.35 35.85 29.74
C GLU A 387 -2.91 34.85 30.78
N ALA A 388 -4.24 34.78 30.89
CA ALA A 388 -4.89 33.82 31.78
C ALA A 388 -4.56 32.34 31.38
N ALA A 389 -4.46 32.07 30.09
CA ALA A 389 -4.04 30.75 29.59
C ALA A 389 -2.58 30.46 29.99
N LEU A 390 -1.67 31.43 29.79
CA LEU A 390 -0.26 31.28 30.18
C LEU A 390 -0.09 31.11 31.68
N ASP A 391 -0.83 31.82 32.51
CA ASP A 391 -0.80 31.69 33.96
C ASP A 391 -1.26 30.28 34.37
N THR A 392 -2.34 29.78 33.78
CA THR A 392 -2.82 28.42 34.03
C THR A 392 -1.78 27.38 33.66
N LEU A 393 -1.19 27.48 32.46
CA LEU A 393 -0.17 26.53 32.00
C LEU A 393 1.09 26.62 32.88
N THR A 394 1.54 27.82 33.25
CA THR A 394 2.71 28.02 34.13
C THR A 394 2.46 27.37 35.48
N ARG A 395 1.27 27.53 36.07
CA ARG A 395 0.90 26.88 37.32
C ARG A 395 0.94 25.35 37.19
N LEU A 396 0.40 24.76 36.15
CA LEU A 396 0.40 23.32 35.91
C LEU A 396 1.84 22.79 35.72
N VAL A 397 2.66 23.48 34.92
CA VAL A 397 4.05 23.09 34.66
C VAL A 397 4.84 23.02 35.98
N ARG A 398 4.72 24.04 36.84
CA ARG A 398 5.43 24.10 38.12
C ARG A 398 4.91 23.08 39.13
N ALA A 399 3.56 22.94 39.23
CA ALA A 399 2.93 22.04 40.20
C ALA A 399 3.26 20.57 39.92
N HIS A 400 3.34 20.18 38.66
CA HIS A 400 3.58 18.78 38.28
C HIS A 400 4.98 18.50 37.72
N ARG A 401 5.89 19.50 37.76
CA ARG A 401 7.27 19.40 37.25
C ARG A 401 7.28 18.85 35.81
N VAL A 402 6.54 19.51 34.93
CA VAL A 402 6.43 19.11 33.53
C VAL A 402 7.76 19.32 32.81
N ASP A 403 8.21 18.31 32.09
CA ASP A 403 9.44 18.35 31.27
C ASP A 403 9.15 18.66 29.81
N LEU A 404 7.98 18.20 29.30
CA LEU A 404 7.63 18.25 27.88
C LEU A 404 6.25 18.86 27.66
N VAL A 405 6.10 19.59 26.55
CA VAL A 405 4.80 20.07 26.04
C VAL A 405 4.57 19.42 24.69
N ALA A 406 3.55 18.59 24.59
CA ALA A 406 3.08 17.97 23.35
C ALA A 406 1.92 18.78 22.78
N ILE A 407 2.00 19.25 21.56
CA ILE A 407 0.99 20.08 20.88
C ILE A 407 0.45 19.28 19.71
N GLY A 408 -0.87 19.05 19.65
CA GLY A 408 -1.53 18.44 18.49
C GLY A 408 -1.36 19.30 17.23
N ASN A 409 -1.20 18.65 16.07
CA ASN A 409 -0.98 19.33 14.79
C ASN A 409 -2.26 19.70 14.02
N GLY A 410 -3.41 19.73 14.68
CA GLY A 410 -4.70 20.05 14.05
C GLY A 410 -5.03 21.53 13.98
N THR A 411 -6.34 21.80 13.96
CA THR A 411 -6.86 23.19 13.87
C THR A 411 -6.42 24.02 15.06
N ALA A 412 -5.89 25.24 14.85
CA ALA A 412 -5.32 26.14 15.85
C ALA A 412 -3.98 25.68 16.46
N SER A 413 -3.33 24.68 15.87
CA SER A 413 -2.00 24.19 16.31
C SER A 413 -0.97 25.30 16.32
N ARG A 414 -0.97 26.18 15.33
CA ARG A 414 -0.01 27.29 15.17
C ARG A 414 -0.10 28.32 16.28
N GLU A 415 -1.33 28.72 16.58
CA GLU A 415 -1.62 29.67 17.64
C GLU A 415 -1.30 29.08 19.02
N THR A 416 -1.54 27.77 19.18
CA THR A 416 -1.18 27.04 20.39
C THR A 416 0.33 26.83 20.50
N ASP A 417 1.02 26.65 19.39
CA ASP A 417 2.50 26.58 19.38
C ASP A 417 3.13 27.91 19.80
N ARG A 418 2.60 29.07 19.37
CA ARG A 418 3.03 30.38 19.87
C ARG A 418 2.82 30.52 21.38
N LEU A 419 1.66 30.08 21.88
CA LEU A 419 1.40 30.06 23.31
C LEU A 419 2.45 29.22 24.07
N ALA A 420 2.84 28.09 23.49
CA ALA A 420 3.88 27.22 24.06
C ALA A 420 5.28 27.86 24.01
N VAL A 421 5.58 28.69 23.00
CA VAL A 421 6.85 29.49 22.97
C VAL A 421 6.90 30.43 24.17
N ASP A 422 5.83 31.20 24.42
CA ASP A 422 5.76 32.10 25.57
C ASP A 422 5.81 31.34 26.90
N LEU A 423 5.22 30.15 26.95
CA LEU A 423 5.30 29.27 28.13
C LEU A 423 6.73 28.79 28.40
N VAL A 424 7.46 28.38 27.35
CA VAL A 424 8.88 27.97 27.47
C VAL A 424 9.74 29.13 27.95
N ALA A 425 9.48 30.35 27.48
CA ALA A 425 10.16 31.55 27.95
C ALA A 425 9.90 31.80 29.45
N ARG A 426 8.72 31.49 30.01
CA ARG A 426 8.37 31.59 31.42
C ARG A 426 8.87 30.43 32.28
N CYS A 427 9.14 29.29 31.67
CA CYS A 427 9.55 28.05 32.33
C CYS A 427 10.82 27.48 31.69
N PRO A 428 12.02 28.00 32.01
CA PRO A 428 13.26 27.50 31.41
C PRO A 428 13.47 26.00 31.65
N GLY A 429 13.92 25.28 30.61
CA GLY A 429 14.12 23.83 30.66
C GLY A 429 12.94 23.01 30.10
N LEU A 430 11.80 23.66 29.87
CA LEU A 430 10.63 23.03 29.22
C LEU A 430 10.89 22.89 27.71
N ILE A 431 10.57 21.72 27.15
CA ILE A 431 10.73 21.43 25.73
C ILE A 431 9.36 21.27 25.08
N LYS A 432 9.07 22.03 24.03
CA LYS A 432 7.83 21.92 23.26
C LYS A 432 8.03 21.11 21.98
N ILE A 433 7.02 20.30 21.61
CA ILE A 433 7.06 19.45 20.42
C ILE A 433 5.65 19.37 19.83
N VAL A 434 5.58 19.51 18.51
CA VAL A 434 4.33 19.26 17.78
C VAL A 434 4.22 17.75 17.50
N VAL A 435 3.08 17.18 17.83
CA VAL A 435 2.80 15.73 17.73
C VAL A 435 1.63 15.52 16.79
N SER A 436 1.68 14.48 15.95
CA SER A 436 0.53 14.10 15.12
C SER A 436 -0.66 13.73 16.00
N GLU A 437 -1.80 14.38 15.79
CA GLU A 437 -3.06 14.05 16.47
C GLU A 437 -3.94 13.07 15.68
N ALA A 438 -3.41 12.50 14.58
CA ALA A 438 -4.14 11.57 13.72
C ALA A 438 -4.83 10.47 14.54
N GLY A 439 -6.16 10.32 14.39
CA GLY A 439 -6.97 9.36 15.13
C GLY A 439 -7.23 9.69 16.61
N ALA A 440 -6.71 10.80 17.19
CA ALA A 440 -6.96 11.15 18.59
C ALA A 440 -8.44 11.35 18.91
N SER A 441 -9.19 11.95 17.98
CA SER A 441 -10.65 12.11 18.11
C SER A 441 -11.38 10.76 18.08
N VAL A 442 -10.90 9.79 17.27
CA VAL A 442 -11.47 8.43 17.23
C VAL A 442 -11.19 7.71 18.54
N TYR A 443 -9.96 7.81 19.06
CA TYR A 443 -9.64 7.27 20.39
C TYR A 443 -10.55 7.87 21.47
N SER A 444 -10.65 9.18 21.54
CA SER A 444 -11.40 9.86 22.62
C SER A 444 -12.87 9.44 22.67
N ALA A 445 -13.49 9.15 21.53
CA ALA A 445 -14.87 8.68 21.40
C ALA A 445 -15.02 7.15 21.55
N SER A 446 -13.92 6.39 21.63
CA SER A 446 -13.95 4.93 21.64
C SER A 446 -14.48 4.36 22.98
N ALA A 447 -15.06 3.16 22.91
CA ALA A 447 -15.43 2.40 24.10
C ALA A 447 -14.21 2.05 24.99
N TYR A 448 -13.04 1.91 24.37
CA TYR A 448 -11.81 1.66 25.10
C TYR A 448 -11.41 2.88 25.93
N ALA A 449 -11.37 4.08 25.35
CA ALA A 449 -11.03 5.31 26.07
C ALA A 449 -12.03 5.63 27.19
N SER A 450 -13.32 5.28 27.00
CA SER A 450 -14.34 5.42 28.04
C SER A 450 -14.11 4.51 29.24
N ARG A 451 -13.56 3.32 29.03
CA ARG A 451 -13.19 2.41 30.13
C ARG A 451 -11.86 2.79 30.77
N GLU A 452 -10.90 3.27 29.95
CA GLU A 452 -9.57 3.67 30.43
C GLU A 452 -9.62 4.96 31.26
N LEU A 453 -10.51 5.89 30.87
CA LEU A 453 -10.65 7.23 31.45
C LEU A 453 -12.12 7.52 31.78
N PRO A 454 -12.76 6.75 32.71
CA PRO A 454 -14.19 6.85 32.94
C PRO A 454 -14.63 8.21 33.52
N ASP A 455 -13.77 8.83 34.31
CA ASP A 455 -14.07 10.09 35.00
C ASP A 455 -13.70 11.34 34.17
N LEU A 456 -13.16 11.11 32.92
CA LEU A 456 -12.70 12.21 32.07
C LEU A 456 -13.66 12.48 30.93
N ASP A 457 -14.04 13.76 30.77
CA ASP A 457 -14.84 14.20 29.64
C ASP A 457 -14.19 13.81 28.30
N VAL A 458 -15.03 13.41 27.34
CA VAL A 458 -14.60 12.95 26.02
C VAL A 458 -13.69 13.98 25.32
N SER A 459 -13.95 15.28 25.51
CA SER A 459 -13.17 16.34 24.89
C SER A 459 -11.73 16.46 25.43
N LEU A 460 -11.47 16.01 26.65
CA LEU A 460 -10.15 16.06 27.30
C LEU A 460 -9.28 14.84 26.98
N ARG A 461 -9.89 13.72 26.58
CA ARG A 461 -9.17 12.47 26.28
C ARG A 461 -8.21 12.62 25.09
N GLY A 462 -8.51 13.53 24.15
CA GLY A 462 -7.62 13.88 23.04
C GLY A 462 -6.27 14.43 23.53
N ALA A 463 -6.30 15.38 24.47
CA ALA A 463 -5.08 15.96 25.07
C ALA A 463 -4.24 14.92 25.83
N VAL A 464 -4.90 13.98 26.51
CA VAL A 464 -4.21 12.82 27.17
C VAL A 464 -3.51 11.98 26.13
N SER A 465 -4.18 11.63 25.05
CA SER A 465 -3.61 10.82 23.95
C SER A 465 -2.41 11.53 23.32
N ILE A 466 -2.50 12.84 23.05
CA ILE A 466 -1.40 13.65 22.51
C ILE A 466 -0.18 13.62 23.44
N ALA A 467 -0.37 13.77 24.75
CA ALA A 467 0.72 13.69 25.72
C ALA A 467 1.38 12.30 25.75
N ARG A 468 0.56 11.24 25.82
CA ARG A 468 1.06 9.85 25.85
C ARG A 468 1.75 9.43 24.56
N ARG A 469 1.33 9.94 23.40
CA ARG A 469 2.02 9.70 22.11
C ARG A 469 3.44 10.23 22.10
N LEU A 470 3.68 11.35 22.79
CA LEU A 470 5.04 11.85 22.91
C LEU A 470 5.88 10.96 23.80
N GLN A 471 5.31 10.43 24.87
CA GLN A 471 5.99 9.48 25.76
C GLN A 471 6.32 8.17 25.02
N ASP A 472 5.33 7.53 24.39
CA ASP A 472 5.50 6.33 23.55
C ASP A 472 4.46 6.29 22.43
N PRO A 473 4.83 6.62 21.17
CA PRO A 473 3.93 6.59 20.03
C PRO A 473 3.28 5.23 19.80
N LEU A 474 4.06 4.15 19.88
CA LEU A 474 3.59 2.79 19.65
C LEU A 474 2.52 2.39 20.67
N ALA A 475 2.82 2.56 21.95
CA ALA A 475 1.94 2.17 23.05
C ALA A 475 0.57 2.89 23.00
N GLU A 476 0.56 4.11 22.49
CA GLU A 476 -0.68 4.89 22.39
C GLU A 476 -1.43 4.65 21.07
N LEU A 477 -0.73 4.61 19.93
CA LEU A 477 -1.37 4.47 18.61
C LEU A 477 -2.03 3.10 18.41
N VAL A 478 -1.54 2.04 19.05
CA VAL A 478 -2.16 0.70 18.98
C VAL A 478 -3.56 0.63 19.58
N LYS A 479 -3.97 1.63 20.37
CA LYS A 479 -5.33 1.78 20.93
C LYS A 479 -6.35 2.21 19.89
N ILE A 480 -5.91 2.66 18.72
CA ILE A 480 -6.71 3.19 17.63
C ILE A 480 -6.77 2.14 16.53
N ASP A 481 -7.95 1.95 15.93
CA ASP A 481 -8.07 1.14 14.72
C ASP A 481 -7.14 1.73 13.64
N PRO A 482 -6.18 0.97 13.10
CA PRO A 482 -5.17 1.48 12.17
C PRO A 482 -5.76 2.20 10.96
N LYS A 483 -6.91 1.75 10.45
CA LYS A 483 -7.62 2.42 9.34
C LYS A 483 -8.14 3.81 9.70
N SER A 484 -8.29 4.12 10.98
CA SER A 484 -8.74 5.43 11.48
C SER A 484 -7.56 6.40 11.70
N ILE A 485 -6.33 5.94 11.59
CA ILE A 485 -5.14 6.78 11.59
C ILE A 485 -4.95 7.32 10.17
N GLY A 486 -5.00 8.64 10.01
CA GLY A 486 -4.80 9.29 8.71
C GLY A 486 -3.32 9.20 8.29
N VAL A 487 -2.98 8.21 7.49
CA VAL A 487 -1.60 7.94 7.04
C VAL A 487 -1.36 8.24 5.56
N GLY A 488 -2.35 8.81 4.86
CA GLY A 488 -2.18 9.19 3.46
C GLY A 488 -3.42 9.77 2.81
N GLN A 489 -3.21 10.49 1.72
CA GLN A 489 -4.28 10.93 0.83
C GLN A 489 -4.90 9.72 0.12
N TYR A 490 -6.19 9.77 -0.17
CA TYR A 490 -6.91 8.69 -0.87
C TYR A 490 -7.13 7.40 -0.06
N GLN A 491 -6.89 7.41 1.25
CA GLN A 491 -7.09 6.24 2.11
C GLN A 491 -8.54 5.71 2.04
N HIS A 492 -9.53 6.60 1.88
CA HIS A 492 -10.94 6.23 1.74
C HIS A 492 -11.33 5.67 0.36
N ASP A 493 -10.41 5.68 -0.60
CA ASP A 493 -10.68 5.15 -1.96
C ASP A 493 -10.30 3.66 -2.09
N LEU A 494 -9.61 3.12 -1.07
CA LEU A 494 -9.20 1.72 -1.05
C LEU A 494 -10.32 0.83 -0.49
N SER A 495 -10.28 -0.44 -0.90
CA SER A 495 -11.08 -1.47 -0.23
C SER A 495 -10.73 -1.54 1.26
N GLU A 496 -11.75 -1.41 2.12
CA GLU A 496 -11.56 -1.46 3.59
C GLU A 496 -10.85 -2.76 4.03
N THR A 497 -11.15 -3.87 3.39
CA THR A 497 -10.55 -5.17 3.71
C THR A 497 -9.05 -5.21 3.40
N VAL A 498 -8.66 -4.70 2.22
CA VAL A 498 -7.25 -4.64 1.80
C VAL A 498 -6.48 -3.70 2.71
N LEU A 499 -7.05 -2.52 3.00
CA LEU A 499 -6.43 -1.54 3.88
C LEU A 499 -6.26 -2.08 5.30
N ALA A 500 -7.33 -2.63 5.90
CA ALA A 500 -7.28 -3.17 7.25
C ALA A 500 -6.21 -4.25 7.39
N ARG A 501 -6.21 -5.24 6.49
CA ARG A 501 -5.21 -6.33 6.51
C ARG A 501 -3.78 -5.80 6.43
N SER A 502 -3.51 -4.86 5.52
CA SER A 502 -2.17 -4.29 5.34
C SER A 502 -1.71 -3.50 6.58
N LEU A 503 -2.59 -2.68 7.16
CA LEU A 503 -2.25 -1.86 8.33
C LEU A 503 -2.14 -2.69 9.61
N ASP A 504 -3.00 -3.69 9.81
CA ASP A 504 -2.93 -4.62 10.95
C ASP A 504 -1.62 -5.40 10.96
N ALA A 505 -1.15 -5.87 9.79
CA ALA A 505 0.13 -6.54 9.66
C ALA A 505 1.29 -5.63 10.09
N VAL A 506 1.27 -4.35 9.71
CA VAL A 506 2.30 -3.38 10.13
C VAL A 506 2.30 -3.16 11.63
N VAL A 507 1.12 -3.04 12.26
CA VAL A 507 1.04 -2.88 13.71
C VAL A 507 1.62 -4.09 14.42
N GLU A 508 1.26 -5.30 13.99
CA GLU A 508 1.79 -6.56 14.52
C GLU A 508 3.33 -6.61 14.40
N ASP A 509 3.86 -6.30 13.21
CA ASP A 509 5.30 -6.31 12.97
C ASP A 509 6.04 -5.28 13.85
N CYS A 510 5.51 -4.06 13.98
CA CYS A 510 6.12 -3.02 14.81
C CYS A 510 6.12 -3.39 16.30
N VAL A 511 5.01 -3.92 16.82
CA VAL A 511 4.90 -4.32 18.23
C VAL A 511 5.88 -5.45 18.55
N ASN A 512 5.94 -6.46 17.69
CA ASN A 512 6.83 -7.61 17.90
C ASN A 512 8.32 -7.25 17.64
N ALA A 513 8.62 -6.29 16.78
CA ALA A 513 9.98 -5.78 16.59
C ALA A 513 10.49 -5.02 17.84
N VAL A 514 9.64 -4.18 18.44
CA VAL A 514 10.00 -3.40 19.65
C VAL A 514 10.00 -4.30 20.89
N GLY A 515 9.08 -5.24 20.99
CA GLY A 515 8.79 -6.02 22.19
C GLY A 515 7.99 -5.23 23.23
N VAL A 516 7.35 -5.94 24.15
CA VAL A 516 6.33 -5.36 25.04
C VAL A 516 6.66 -5.66 26.51
N GLU A 517 6.75 -4.61 27.34
CA GLU A 517 6.89 -4.76 28.79
C GLU A 517 5.55 -5.20 29.40
N VAL A 518 5.46 -6.46 29.81
CA VAL A 518 4.19 -7.07 30.23
C VAL A 518 3.55 -6.41 31.46
N ASN A 519 4.41 -5.86 32.35
CA ASN A 519 3.94 -5.26 33.60
C ASN A 519 3.30 -3.86 33.43
N THR A 520 3.54 -3.20 32.30
CA THR A 520 3.00 -1.85 32.03
C THR A 520 2.08 -1.80 30.81
N ALA A 521 2.13 -2.82 29.95
CA ALA A 521 1.41 -2.83 28.70
C ALA A 521 -0.12 -2.81 28.89
N SER A 522 -0.80 -2.08 28.01
CA SER A 522 -2.25 -2.08 27.88
C SER A 522 -2.77 -3.32 27.16
N VAL A 523 -4.05 -3.63 27.34
CA VAL A 523 -4.73 -4.73 26.61
C VAL A 523 -4.57 -4.60 25.09
N PRO A 524 -4.80 -3.43 24.44
CA PRO A 524 -4.58 -3.29 23.01
C PRO A 524 -3.15 -3.57 22.56
N LEU A 525 -2.14 -3.16 23.35
CA LEU A 525 -0.74 -3.42 23.03
C LEU A 525 -0.41 -4.92 23.14
N LEU A 526 -0.85 -5.57 24.21
CA LEU A 526 -0.65 -7.02 24.39
C LEU A 526 -1.34 -7.83 23.29
N ALA A 527 -2.55 -7.43 22.86
CA ALA A 527 -3.30 -8.12 21.82
C ALA A 527 -2.63 -8.07 20.42
N ARG A 528 -1.58 -7.26 20.23
CA ARG A 528 -0.75 -7.22 19.01
C ARG A 528 0.52 -8.06 19.12
N VAL A 529 0.78 -8.66 20.28
CA VAL A 529 1.89 -9.58 20.45
C VAL A 529 1.53 -10.93 19.83
N SER A 530 2.49 -11.52 19.14
CA SER A 530 2.38 -12.85 18.52
C SER A 530 1.75 -13.87 19.50
N GLY A 531 0.72 -14.57 19.07
CA GLY A 531 0.06 -15.60 19.84
C GLY A 531 -0.88 -15.11 20.96
N ILE A 532 -1.09 -13.79 21.12
CA ILE A 532 -1.96 -13.22 22.14
C ILE A 532 -3.26 -12.68 21.50
N SER A 533 -4.38 -13.32 21.81
CA SER A 533 -5.70 -12.78 21.46
C SER A 533 -6.13 -11.68 22.45
N THR A 534 -7.13 -10.86 22.07
CA THR A 534 -7.69 -9.82 22.96
C THR A 534 -8.15 -10.39 24.30
N ALA A 535 -8.84 -11.52 24.31
CA ALA A 535 -9.28 -12.17 25.54
C ALA A 535 -8.10 -12.65 26.40
N LEU A 536 -7.01 -13.10 25.79
CA LEU A 536 -5.81 -13.49 26.51
C LEU A 536 -5.07 -12.25 27.06
N ALA A 537 -5.02 -11.14 26.31
CA ALA A 537 -4.48 -9.88 26.80
C ALA A 537 -5.25 -9.36 28.02
N GLU A 538 -6.58 -9.45 28.01
CA GLU A 538 -7.42 -9.11 29.17
C GLU A 538 -7.10 -10.00 30.37
N ASN A 539 -6.90 -11.31 30.16
CA ASN A 539 -6.50 -12.23 31.24
C ASN A 539 -5.12 -11.91 31.82
N ILE A 540 -4.15 -11.54 30.98
CA ILE A 540 -2.81 -11.15 31.43
C ILE A 540 -2.88 -9.89 32.33
N VAL A 541 -3.62 -8.87 31.87
CA VAL A 541 -3.80 -7.64 32.66
C VAL A 541 -4.56 -7.93 33.95
N GLY A 542 -5.67 -8.65 33.89
CA GLY A 542 -6.44 -9.02 35.08
C GLY A 542 -5.62 -9.86 36.08
N HIS A 543 -4.79 -10.79 35.59
CA HIS A 543 -3.90 -11.56 36.47
C HIS A 543 -2.86 -10.66 37.18
N ARG A 544 -2.25 -9.75 36.44
CA ARG A 544 -1.29 -8.77 36.95
C ARG A 544 -1.92 -7.87 38.02
N ASP A 545 -3.11 -7.37 37.75
CA ASP A 545 -3.82 -6.47 38.67
C ASP A 545 -4.24 -7.18 39.97
N ALA A 546 -4.57 -8.49 39.90
CA ALA A 546 -4.97 -9.28 41.04
C ALA A 546 -3.79 -9.83 41.86
N ASN A 547 -2.69 -10.22 41.22
CA ASN A 547 -1.57 -10.97 41.85
C ASN A 547 -0.26 -10.17 41.92
N GLY A 548 -0.25 -8.93 41.41
CA GLY A 548 0.95 -8.11 41.31
C GLY A 548 1.76 -8.36 40.01
N PRO A 549 2.86 -7.66 39.83
CA PRO A 549 3.68 -7.72 38.62
C PRO A 549 4.32 -9.09 38.44
N PHE A 550 4.41 -9.52 37.18
CA PHE A 550 5.15 -10.73 36.80
C PHE A 550 6.62 -10.56 37.11
N ARG A 551 7.21 -11.53 37.79
CA ARG A 551 8.64 -11.56 38.15
C ARG A 551 9.49 -12.37 37.17
N SER A 552 8.85 -13.23 36.36
CA SER A 552 9.52 -14.00 35.33
C SER A 552 8.57 -14.32 34.17
N ARG A 553 9.15 -14.56 32.99
CA ARG A 553 8.35 -15.05 31.84
C ARG A 553 7.65 -16.37 32.13
N ARG A 554 8.26 -17.24 32.95
CA ARG A 554 7.65 -18.49 33.36
C ARG A 554 6.35 -18.28 34.14
N ALA A 555 6.26 -17.20 34.91
CA ALA A 555 5.07 -16.86 35.67
C ALA A 555 3.84 -16.59 34.77
N LEU A 556 4.06 -16.23 33.52
CA LEU A 556 2.95 -16.06 32.54
C LEU A 556 2.14 -17.33 32.31
N GLN A 557 2.74 -18.51 32.53
CA GLN A 557 2.03 -19.80 32.39
C GLN A 557 0.94 -20.00 33.42
N SER A 558 0.89 -19.19 34.49
CA SER A 558 -0.19 -19.18 35.47
C SER A 558 -1.44 -18.40 35.02
N VAL A 559 -1.31 -17.63 33.93
CA VAL A 559 -2.44 -16.86 33.40
C VAL A 559 -3.49 -17.78 32.77
N PRO A 560 -4.77 -17.66 33.14
CA PRO A 560 -5.83 -18.46 32.55
C PRO A 560 -5.86 -18.37 31.00
N ARG A 561 -5.97 -19.51 30.34
CA ARG A 561 -5.99 -19.70 28.88
C ARG A 561 -4.65 -19.42 28.15
N LEU A 562 -3.60 -19.11 28.85
CA LEU A 562 -2.27 -19.05 28.26
C LEU A 562 -1.66 -20.46 28.24
N GLY A 563 -2.01 -21.22 27.19
CA GLY A 563 -1.50 -22.58 27.01
C GLY A 563 -0.07 -22.59 26.45
N PRO A 564 0.56 -23.80 26.38
CA PRO A 564 1.95 -23.94 25.95
C PRO A 564 2.23 -23.32 24.58
N LYS A 565 1.35 -23.49 23.60
CA LYS A 565 1.50 -22.94 22.25
C LYS A 565 1.44 -21.40 22.23
N ALA A 566 0.54 -20.78 22.97
CA ALA A 566 0.48 -19.33 23.09
C ALA A 566 1.71 -18.78 23.81
N PHE A 567 2.18 -19.47 24.86
CA PHE A 567 3.40 -19.12 25.57
C PHE A 567 4.63 -19.18 24.64
N GLU A 568 4.79 -20.26 23.88
CA GLU A 568 5.85 -20.41 22.87
C GLU A 568 5.88 -19.21 21.92
N GLN A 569 4.73 -18.79 21.40
CA GLN A 569 4.68 -17.71 20.42
C GLN A 569 4.90 -16.32 21.01
N CYS A 570 4.47 -16.07 22.25
CA CYS A 570 4.52 -14.72 22.83
C CYS A 570 5.75 -14.46 23.71
N ALA A 571 6.33 -15.51 24.33
CA ALA A 571 7.31 -15.34 25.40
C ALA A 571 8.57 -14.54 24.99
N GLY A 572 9.03 -14.69 23.74
CA GLY A 572 10.20 -13.97 23.26
C GLY A 572 9.94 -12.48 23.02
N PHE A 573 8.69 -12.08 22.80
CA PHE A 573 8.28 -10.70 22.56
C PHE A 573 7.84 -9.96 23.83
N LEU A 574 7.51 -10.68 24.90
CA LEU A 574 7.17 -10.11 26.18
C LEU A 574 8.43 -9.91 27.01
N ARG A 575 8.56 -8.73 27.61
CA ARG A 575 9.70 -8.33 28.42
C ARG A 575 9.26 -8.09 29.86
N ILE A 576 10.18 -8.36 30.82
CA ILE A 576 9.99 -8.10 32.24
C ILE A 576 11.22 -7.33 32.73
N ALA A 577 11.07 -6.03 32.91
CA ALA A 577 12.11 -5.20 33.50
C ALA A 577 12.20 -5.45 35.00
N GLY A 578 13.41 -5.74 35.51
CA GLY A 578 13.60 -6.00 36.93
C GLY A 578 13.10 -7.35 37.44
N GLY A 579 12.88 -8.31 36.55
CA GLY A 579 12.52 -9.68 36.88
C GLY A 579 13.65 -10.48 37.52
N ASP A 580 13.31 -11.70 37.96
CA ASP A 580 14.25 -12.60 38.65
C ASP A 580 15.35 -13.12 37.71
N ASP A 581 15.00 -13.46 36.46
CA ASP A 581 15.95 -13.85 35.42
C ASP A 581 16.32 -12.63 34.56
N PRO A 582 17.62 -12.28 34.46
CA PRO A 582 18.07 -11.13 33.67
C PRO A 582 17.78 -11.27 32.18
N LEU A 583 17.58 -12.49 31.66
CA LEU A 583 17.22 -12.74 30.26
C LEU A 583 15.77 -12.35 29.93
N ASP A 584 14.90 -12.26 30.92
CA ASP A 584 13.48 -11.92 30.71
C ASP A 584 13.26 -10.48 30.23
N ARG A 585 14.28 -9.59 30.35
CA ARG A 585 14.27 -8.25 29.74
C ARG A 585 14.74 -8.22 28.30
N SER A 586 15.36 -9.30 27.82
CA SER A 586 15.94 -9.40 26.47
C SER A 586 14.93 -9.92 25.47
N SER A 587 15.29 -9.95 24.20
CA SER A 587 14.50 -10.60 23.15
C SER A 587 14.89 -12.08 22.90
N VAL A 588 15.78 -12.63 23.73
CA VAL A 588 16.14 -14.05 23.68
C VAL A 588 14.92 -14.88 24.07
N HIS A 589 14.57 -15.85 23.24
CA HIS A 589 13.46 -16.74 23.54
C HIS A 589 13.78 -17.67 24.70
N PRO A 590 12.82 -17.99 25.62
CA PRO A 590 13.09 -18.90 26.76
C PRO A 590 13.64 -20.26 26.35
N GLU A 591 13.29 -20.79 25.20
CA GLU A 591 13.84 -22.05 24.66
C GLU A 591 15.36 -21.98 24.48
N ALA A 592 15.90 -20.80 24.16
CA ALA A 592 17.32 -20.56 23.90
C ALA A 592 18.13 -20.19 25.17
N TYR A 593 17.52 -20.10 26.35
CA TYR A 593 18.26 -19.81 27.59
C TYR A 593 19.36 -20.81 27.91
N PRO A 594 19.22 -22.14 27.60
CA PRO A 594 20.34 -23.07 27.75
C PRO A 594 21.57 -22.68 26.92
N VAL A 595 21.40 -22.16 25.72
CA VAL A 595 22.50 -21.66 24.86
C VAL A 595 23.22 -20.48 25.55
N VAL A 596 22.46 -19.51 26.10
CA VAL A 596 23.05 -18.39 26.84
C VAL A 596 23.84 -18.87 28.04
N ARG A 597 23.33 -19.87 28.77
CA ARG A 597 24.05 -20.46 29.93
C ARG A 597 25.33 -21.18 29.49
N LYS A 598 25.34 -21.87 28.36
CA LYS A 598 26.58 -22.44 27.76
C LYS A 598 27.60 -21.34 27.45
N ILE A 599 27.17 -20.22 26.86
CA ILE A 599 28.04 -19.08 26.55
C ILE A 599 28.61 -18.49 27.87
N ALA A 600 27.79 -18.30 28.89
CA ALA A 600 28.21 -17.81 30.19
C ALA A 600 29.21 -18.75 30.88
N ALA A 601 28.96 -20.06 30.84
CA ALA A 601 29.89 -21.05 31.42
C ALA A 601 31.24 -21.07 30.69
N ALA A 602 31.25 -20.93 29.34
CA ALA A 602 32.49 -20.86 28.57
C ALA A 602 33.35 -19.62 28.88
N THR A 603 32.73 -18.55 29.38
CA THR A 603 33.41 -17.33 29.76
C THR A 603 33.78 -17.28 31.26
N GLY A 604 33.50 -18.35 32.02
CA GLY A 604 33.75 -18.45 33.43
C GLY A 604 32.94 -17.52 34.32
N GLY A 605 31.83 -16.94 33.78
CA GLY A 605 31.00 -15.93 34.44
C GLY A 605 29.53 -16.36 34.58
N ASP A 606 28.78 -15.51 35.27
CA ASP A 606 27.32 -15.59 35.36
C ASP A 606 26.68 -14.84 34.15
N VAL A 607 25.45 -15.19 33.84
CA VAL A 607 24.65 -14.53 32.78
C VAL A 607 24.61 -13.01 33.01
N ARG A 608 24.47 -12.55 34.24
CA ARG A 608 24.48 -11.12 34.58
C ARG A 608 25.78 -10.41 34.22
N ALA A 609 26.90 -11.07 34.38
CA ALA A 609 28.22 -10.53 34.03
C ALA A 609 28.46 -10.55 32.49
N LEU A 610 27.82 -11.45 31.79
CA LEU A 610 27.89 -11.57 30.32
C LEU A 610 27.10 -10.48 29.62
N ILE A 611 25.93 -10.13 30.17
CA ILE A 611 25.04 -9.12 29.59
C ILE A 611 25.71 -7.74 29.53
N GLY A 612 25.79 -7.16 28.31
CA GLY A 612 26.43 -5.88 28.05
C GLY A 612 27.97 -5.93 27.97
N ASN A 613 28.57 -7.10 28.19
CA ASN A 613 30.01 -7.26 28.10
C ASN A 613 30.47 -7.48 26.67
N THR A 614 30.43 -6.41 25.87
CA THR A 614 30.77 -6.39 24.45
C THR A 614 32.20 -6.93 24.19
N ALA A 615 33.16 -6.69 25.07
CA ALA A 615 34.54 -7.14 24.88
C ALA A 615 34.63 -8.68 24.90
N VAL A 616 33.96 -9.31 25.84
CA VAL A 616 33.92 -10.77 25.98
C VAL A 616 33.10 -11.38 24.81
N LEU A 617 31.92 -10.86 24.53
CA LEU A 617 31.03 -11.39 23.52
C LEU A 617 31.63 -11.35 22.10
N ARG A 618 32.34 -10.28 21.75
CA ARG A 618 33.03 -10.17 20.43
C ARG A 618 34.25 -11.06 20.29
N GLY A 619 34.80 -11.53 21.40
CA GLY A 619 35.90 -12.50 21.40
C GLY A 619 35.46 -13.94 21.15
N LEU A 620 34.15 -14.22 21.16
CA LEU A 620 33.57 -15.54 20.99
C LEU A 620 33.13 -15.77 19.55
N SER A 621 33.32 -17.01 19.06
CA SER A 621 32.75 -17.43 17.77
C SER A 621 31.36 -18.02 17.97
N PRO A 622 30.29 -17.49 17.33
CA PRO A 622 28.94 -18.04 17.42
C PRO A 622 28.87 -19.54 17.03
N ALA A 623 29.71 -19.96 16.10
CA ALA A 623 29.77 -21.35 15.64
C ALA A 623 30.10 -22.37 16.74
N GLY A 624 30.78 -21.94 17.80
CA GLY A 624 31.12 -22.80 18.96
C GLY A 624 29.95 -23.14 19.87
N PHE A 625 28.79 -22.50 19.67
CA PHE A 625 27.60 -22.66 20.53
C PHE A 625 26.38 -23.20 19.76
N VAL A 626 26.55 -23.51 18.46
CA VAL A 626 25.54 -24.16 17.65
C VAL A 626 25.26 -25.57 18.17
N ASP A 627 23.99 -25.99 18.12
CA ASP A 627 23.55 -27.34 18.43
C ASP A 627 22.45 -27.80 17.45
N ASP A 628 21.92 -28.99 17.65
CA ASP A 628 20.88 -29.57 16.76
C ASP A 628 19.60 -28.76 16.68
N THR A 629 19.34 -27.90 17.67
CA THR A 629 18.11 -27.08 17.76
C THR A 629 18.35 -25.65 17.32
N PHE A 630 19.51 -25.08 17.69
CA PHE A 630 19.85 -23.69 17.46
C PHE A 630 21.08 -23.56 16.56
N GLY A 631 20.82 -23.13 15.33
CA GLY A 631 21.84 -22.94 14.33
C GLY A 631 22.60 -21.61 14.46
N LEU A 632 23.50 -21.37 13.51
CA LEU A 632 24.35 -20.18 13.48
C LEU A 632 23.52 -18.85 13.45
N PRO A 633 22.41 -18.73 12.70
CA PRO A 633 21.60 -17.50 12.71
C PRO A 633 21.06 -17.17 14.09
N THR A 634 20.45 -18.14 14.77
CA THR A 634 19.88 -17.91 16.13
C THR A 634 20.97 -17.62 17.16
N VAL A 635 22.11 -18.33 17.14
CA VAL A 635 23.21 -18.05 18.08
C VAL A 635 23.80 -16.68 17.84
N THR A 636 23.92 -16.24 16.59
CA THR A 636 24.38 -14.88 16.25
C THR A 636 23.43 -13.82 16.79
N ASP A 637 22.12 -14.01 16.61
CA ASP A 637 21.10 -13.10 17.16
C ASP A 637 21.15 -13.03 18.70
N ILE A 638 21.32 -14.19 19.36
CA ILE A 638 21.46 -14.26 20.82
C ILE A 638 22.68 -13.45 21.29
N MET A 639 23.82 -13.61 20.65
CA MET A 639 25.04 -12.87 21.02
C MET A 639 24.87 -11.37 20.79
N ALA A 640 24.27 -10.95 19.69
CA ALA A 640 23.97 -9.55 19.41
C ALA A 640 23.00 -8.96 20.45
N GLU A 641 22.00 -9.73 20.88
CA GLU A 641 21.05 -9.32 21.90
C GLU A 641 21.71 -9.23 23.28
N LEU A 642 22.64 -10.11 23.61
CA LEU A 642 23.39 -10.05 24.87
C LEU A 642 24.33 -8.85 24.94
N GLU A 643 24.87 -8.36 23.81
CA GLU A 643 25.64 -7.12 23.78
C GLU A 643 24.81 -5.90 24.20
N LYS A 644 23.55 -5.85 23.80
CA LYS A 644 22.64 -4.74 24.08
C LYS A 644 21.23 -5.26 24.32
N PRO A 645 20.96 -5.84 25.50
CA PRO A 645 19.70 -6.53 25.78
C PRO A 645 18.52 -5.56 25.77
N GLY A 646 17.45 -5.98 25.13
CA GLY A 646 16.22 -5.20 25.03
C GLY A 646 16.39 -3.88 24.29
N ARG A 647 17.34 -3.81 23.36
CA ARG A 647 17.52 -2.60 22.54
C ARG A 647 16.24 -2.27 21.81
N ASP A 648 15.75 -1.07 22.02
CA ASP A 648 14.66 -0.49 21.25
C ASP A 648 15.19 -0.20 19.83
N PRO A 649 14.55 -0.74 18.76
CA PRO A 649 14.95 -0.46 17.39
C PRO A 649 14.61 0.97 16.94
N ARG A 650 13.81 1.69 17.72
CA ARG A 650 13.42 3.06 17.43
C ARG A 650 14.60 4.01 17.60
N PRO A 651 14.65 5.12 16.84
CA PRO A 651 15.72 6.12 16.99
C PRO A 651 15.70 6.76 18.38
N ALA A 652 16.82 7.32 18.77
CA ALA A 652 16.88 8.13 19.99
C ALA A 652 16.04 9.40 19.81
N PHE A 653 15.35 9.80 20.86
CA PHE A 653 14.55 11.02 20.85
C PHE A 653 15.45 12.25 20.70
N THR A 654 15.21 13.01 19.64
CA THR A 654 15.91 14.28 19.33
C THR A 654 14.86 15.31 18.92
N THR A 655 15.12 16.56 19.25
CA THR A 655 14.26 17.69 18.86
C THR A 655 15.00 18.56 17.85
N ALA A 656 14.30 19.02 16.82
CA ALA A 656 14.86 20.01 15.90
C ALA A 656 15.00 21.36 16.62
N ALA A 657 16.12 22.01 16.44
CA ALA A 657 16.31 23.39 16.84
C ALA A 657 15.88 24.29 15.68
N PHE A 658 14.65 24.77 15.70
CA PHE A 658 14.18 25.74 14.71
C PHE A 658 14.93 27.07 14.86
N ALA A 659 15.22 27.71 13.73
CA ALA A 659 15.97 28.96 13.74
C ALA A 659 15.14 30.10 14.36
N GLU A 660 15.72 30.82 15.31
CA GLU A 660 15.10 32.00 15.92
C GLU A 660 14.82 33.09 14.87
N GLY A 661 13.62 33.68 14.94
CA GLY A 661 13.21 34.76 14.03
C GLY A 661 12.74 34.26 12.64
N VAL A 662 12.57 32.97 12.42
CA VAL A 662 12.00 32.38 11.20
C VAL A 662 10.66 31.74 11.54
N GLU A 663 9.58 32.52 11.43
CA GLU A 663 8.23 32.10 11.81
C GLU A 663 7.26 32.05 10.64
N LYS A 664 7.53 32.79 9.58
CA LYS A 664 6.65 32.93 8.40
C LYS A 664 7.43 32.66 7.11
N ILE A 665 6.69 32.32 6.06
CA ILE A 665 7.29 32.12 4.72
C ILE A 665 8.09 33.34 4.29
N GLY A 666 7.62 34.59 4.60
CA GLY A 666 8.30 35.84 4.29
C GLY A 666 9.64 36.04 5.03
N ASP A 667 9.90 35.29 6.11
CA ASP A 667 11.16 35.35 6.86
C ASP A 667 12.24 34.51 6.19
N LEU A 668 11.85 33.62 5.29
CA LEU A 668 12.76 32.73 4.59
C LEU A 668 13.55 33.46 3.51
N ARG A 669 14.85 33.26 3.50
CA ARG A 669 15.74 33.70 2.44
C ARG A 669 16.34 32.52 1.70
N VAL A 670 16.41 32.63 0.40
CA VAL A 670 17.08 31.64 -0.45
C VAL A 670 18.54 31.49 0.00
N GLY A 671 18.98 30.25 0.17
CA GLY A 671 20.29 29.89 0.68
C GLY A 671 20.39 29.67 2.20
N MET A 672 19.34 29.97 2.99
CA MET A 672 19.31 29.66 4.42
C MET A 672 19.42 28.13 4.63
N VAL A 673 20.23 27.74 5.60
CA VAL A 673 20.35 26.37 6.08
C VAL A 673 19.63 26.28 7.43
N LEU A 674 18.60 25.43 7.46
CA LEU A 674 17.70 25.29 8.60
C LEU A 674 17.63 23.82 9.04
N GLU A 675 17.41 23.60 10.33
CA GLU A 675 16.96 22.29 10.80
C GLU A 675 15.44 22.18 10.60
N GLY A 676 15.00 20.98 10.27
CA GLY A 676 13.59 20.69 10.12
C GLY A 676 13.27 19.23 10.43
N VAL A 677 12.00 18.94 10.60
CA VAL A 677 11.49 17.60 10.84
C VAL A 677 10.78 17.11 9.58
N VAL A 678 11.12 15.92 9.11
CA VAL A 678 10.42 15.28 7.99
C VAL A 678 9.01 14.92 8.45
N THR A 679 8.01 15.57 7.86
CA THR A 679 6.60 15.33 8.22
C THR A 679 5.99 14.19 7.42
N ASN A 680 6.39 14.05 6.14
CA ASN A 680 5.87 13.00 5.27
C ASN A 680 6.86 12.68 4.15
N VAL A 681 6.88 11.39 3.74
CA VAL A 681 7.70 10.92 2.62
C VAL A 681 6.79 10.36 1.53
N ALA A 682 6.85 10.97 0.35
CA ALA A 682 6.12 10.56 -0.85
C ALA A 682 7.09 10.03 -1.91
N ALA A 683 6.59 9.33 -2.92
CA ALA A 683 7.44 8.77 -3.99
C ALA A 683 8.26 9.82 -4.77
N PHE A 684 7.84 11.09 -4.77
CA PHE A 684 8.51 12.18 -5.47
C PHE A 684 9.40 13.05 -4.57
N GLY A 685 9.43 12.79 -3.25
CA GLY A 685 10.24 13.57 -2.32
C GLY A 685 9.73 13.54 -0.88
N ALA A 686 10.32 14.35 -0.01
CA ALA A 686 9.95 14.48 1.38
C ALA A 686 9.46 15.90 1.71
N PHE A 687 8.44 15.98 2.54
CA PHE A 687 7.98 17.20 3.15
C PHE A 687 8.72 17.42 4.47
N VAL A 688 9.19 18.63 4.69
CA VAL A 688 9.98 18.98 5.87
C VAL A 688 9.40 20.24 6.50
N ASP A 689 8.99 20.12 7.75
CA ASP A 689 8.65 21.27 8.59
C ASP A 689 9.94 21.95 9.06
N ILE A 690 10.10 23.21 8.68
CA ILE A 690 11.25 24.07 9.04
C ILE A 690 10.85 25.20 9.98
N GLY A 691 9.68 25.10 10.61
CA GLY A 691 9.19 26.08 11.60
C GLY A 691 8.38 27.25 11.03
N VAL A 692 8.13 27.32 9.71
CA VAL A 692 7.42 28.45 9.06
C VAL A 692 5.96 28.18 8.71
N HIS A 693 5.30 27.27 9.40
CA HIS A 693 3.87 26.96 9.21
C HIS A 693 3.48 26.41 7.83
N GLN A 694 4.43 26.08 6.99
CA GLN A 694 4.23 25.47 5.69
C GLN A 694 5.40 24.53 5.43
N ASP A 695 5.09 23.26 5.22
CA ASP A 695 6.13 22.30 4.90
C ASP A 695 6.82 22.66 3.59
N GLY A 696 8.15 22.62 3.61
CA GLY A 696 8.95 22.70 2.41
C GLY A 696 9.08 21.33 1.75
N LEU A 697 9.21 21.31 0.43
CA LEU A 697 9.40 20.09 -0.33
C LEU A 697 10.87 19.90 -0.71
N VAL A 698 11.46 18.79 -0.31
CA VAL A 698 12.70 18.26 -0.86
C VAL A 698 12.33 17.28 -1.95
N HIS A 699 12.47 17.63 -3.21
CA HIS A 699 12.22 16.74 -4.33
C HIS A 699 13.26 15.60 -4.35
N VAL A 700 12.89 14.40 -4.84
CA VAL A 700 13.77 13.22 -4.88
C VAL A 700 15.13 13.50 -5.52
N SER A 701 15.18 14.35 -6.53
CA SER A 701 16.46 14.79 -7.18
C SER A 701 17.31 15.71 -6.32
N ALA A 702 16.77 16.29 -5.24
CA ALA A 702 17.48 17.20 -4.33
C ALA A 702 17.85 16.51 -2.99
N MET A 703 17.69 15.18 -2.90
CA MET A 703 17.97 14.43 -1.67
C MET A 703 19.42 13.96 -1.56
N ALA A 704 20.00 13.53 -2.68
CA ALA A 704 21.37 13.03 -2.71
C ALA A 704 22.01 13.32 -4.09
N HIS A 705 23.34 13.26 -4.17
CA HIS A 705 24.09 13.40 -5.43
C HIS A 705 24.02 12.15 -6.32
N ARG A 706 23.51 11.03 -5.78
CA ARG A 706 23.25 9.79 -6.53
C ARG A 706 21.79 9.69 -6.96
N TYR A 707 21.49 8.83 -7.91
CA TYR A 707 20.11 8.50 -8.24
C TYR A 707 19.44 7.83 -7.03
N VAL A 708 18.28 8.36 -6.63
CA VAL A 708 17.46 7.87 -5.54
C VAL A 708 16.18 7.29 -6.14
N GLY A 709 15.98 6.01 -5.98
CA GLY A 709 14.78 5.32 -6.45
C GLY A 709 13.58 5.53 -5.53
N ASP A 710 13.82 5.43 -4.23
CA ASP A 710 12.83 5.68 -3.18
C ASP A 710 13.38 6.72 -2.19
N PRO A 711 12.70 7.85 -1.98
CA PRO A 711 13.05 8.84 -0.96
C PRO A 711 13.28 8.28 0.44
N ARG A 712 12.62 7.17 0.79
CA ARG A 712 12.74 6.49 2.09
C ARG A 712 14.11 5.85 2.33
N GLU A 713 14.92 5.66 1.30
CA GLU A 713 16.33 5.25 1.43
C GLU A 713 17.20 6.34 2.06
N ILE A 714 16.76 7.60 1.99
CA ILE A 714 17.53 8.77 2.43
C ILE A 714 16.97 9.33 3.73
N VAL A 715 15.64 9.48 3.84
CA VAL A 715 14.98 10.07 5.00
C VAL A 715 13.75 9.29 5.42
N LYS A 716 13.40 9.40 6.70
CA LYS A 716 12.19 8.80 7.30
C LYS A 716 11.33 9.89 7.92
N SER A 717 10.03 9.66 7.99
CA SER A 717 9.10 10.54 8.70
C SER A 717 9.50 10.66 10.18
N GLY A 718 9.42 11.87 10.74
CA GLY A 718 9.89 12.18 12.11
C GLY A 718 11.40 12.41 12.25
N GLN A 719 12.19 12.21 11.20
CA GLN A 719 13.64 12.44 11.24
C GLN A 719 13.96 13.94 11.21
N VAL A 720 14.85 14.36 12.09
CA VAL A 720 15.46 15.71 12.05
C VAL A 720 16.51 15.75 10.94
N VAL A 721 16.39 16.71 10.05
CA VAL A 721 17.27 16.90 8.90
C VAL A 721 17.73 18.36 8.78
N ARG A 722 18.89 18.56 8.19
CA ARG A 722 19.33 19.90 7.80
C ARG A 722 19.03 20.10 6.32
N VAL A 723 18.34 21.18 6.02
CA VAL A 723 17.91 21.52 4.67
C VAL A 723 18.32 22.94 4.30
N LYS A 724 18.54 23.16 3.00
CA LYS A 724 18.80 24.49 2.47
C LYS A 724 17.62 24.97 1.64
N VAL A 725 17.22 26.22 1.84
CA VAL A 725 16.12 26.86 1.09
C VAL A 725 16.61 27.20 -0.31
N MET A 726 15.95 26.62 -1.32
CA MET A 726 16.30 26.82 -2.73
C MET A 726 15.41 27.85 -3.43
N GLU A 727 14.13 27.87 -3.10
CA GLU A 727 13.15 28.75 -3.69
C GLU A 727 12.00 28.97 -2.72
N VAL A 728 11.47 30.20 -2.66
CA VAL A 728 10.29 30.56 -1.88
C VAL A 728 9.28 31.23 -2.79
N ASP A 729 8.09 30.62 -2.97
CA ASP A 729 6.96 31.15 -3.72
C ASP A 729 5.85 31.54 -2.72
N GLU A 730 5.90 32.73 -2.20
CA GLU A 730 4.90 33.20 -1.21
C GLU A 730 3.46 33.21 -1.73
N PRO A 731 3.16 33.66 -2.97
CA PRO A 731 1.80 33.66 -3.51
C PRO A 731 1.19 32.26 -3.56
N ARG A 732 1.99 31.27 -3.86
CA ARG A 732 1.55 29.87 -3.94
C ARG A 732 1.81 29.08 -2.67
N LYS A 733 2.36 29.72 -1.63
CA LYS A 733 2.76 29.08 -0.36
C LYS A 733 3.62 27.83 -0.58
N ARG A 734 4.65 27.93 -1.40
CA ARG A 734 5.55 26.82 -1.74
C ARG A 734 6.99 27.14 -1.36
N ILE A 735 7.64 26.16 -0.74
CA ILE A 735 9.03 26.24 -0.32
C ILE A 735 9.75 25.04 -0.93
N SER A 736 10.77 25.30 -1.74
CA SER A 736 11.63 24.26 -2.31
C SER A 736 12.89 24.15 -1.45
N LEU A 737 13.17 22.93 -1.00
CA LEU A 737 14.31 22.62 -0.16
C LEU A 737 15.24 21.60 -0.81
N THR A 738 16.49 21.54 -0.34
CA THR A 738 17.46 20.50 -0.71
C THR A 738 18.14 19.94 0.56
N LEU A 739 18.43 18.66 0.55
CA LEU A 739 19.29 18.00 1.55
C LEU A 739 20.78 18.15 1.18
N ARG A 740 21.09 18.47 -0.07
CA ARG A 740 22.44 18.75 -0.55
C ARG A 740 22.81 20.18 -0.21
N LEU A 741 23.49 20.36 0.92
CA LEU A 741 23.78 21.69 1.46
C LEU A 741 24.75 22.51 0.61
N ASP A 742 25.43 21.87 -0.33
CA ASP A 742 26.33 22.45 -1.33
C ASP A 742 25.62 22.96 -2.60
N ASP A 743 24.35 22.61 -2.81
CA ASP A 743 23.58 23.14 -3.94
C ASP A 743 23.53 24.67 -3.93
N GLU A 744 23.77 25.30 -5.08
CA GLU A 744 23.66 26.75 -5.25
C GLU A 744 22.26 27.14 -5.72
N PRO A 745 21.58 28.08 -5.03
CA PRO A 745 20.29 28.56 -5.46
C PRO A 745 20.35 29.19 -6.88
N GLY A 746 19.39 28.80 -7.73
CA GLY A 746 19.29 29.35 -9.10
C GLY A 746 20.05 28.57 -10.19
N LYS A 747 20.92 27.63 -9.86
CA LYS A 747 21.51 26.71 -10.82
C LYS A 747 20.74 25.39 -10.86
N ARG A 748 19.97 25.16 -11.91
CA ARG A 748 19.39 23.85 -12.21
C ARG A 748 20.43 22.97 -12.92
N GLU A 749 21.02 22.02 -12.22
CA GLU A 749 21.65 20.88 -12.87
C GLU A 749 20.57 19.98 -13.52
N LYS A 750 20.76 19.67 -14.80
CA LYS A 750 19.95 18.63 -15.47
C LYS A 750 20.18 17.29 -14.76
N PRO A 751 19.14 16.51 -14.49
CA PRO A 751 19.30 15.21 -13.85
C PRO A 751 20.26 14.34 -14.67
N ALA A 752 21.25 13.76 -14.02
CA ALA A 752 22.16 12.79 -14.61
C ALA A 752 21.36 11.65 -15.21
N GLY A 753 21.57 11.42 -16.49
CA GLY A 753 20.77 10.51 -17.31
C GLY A 753 20.79 9.08 -16.80
N ARG A 754 19.67 8.41 -16.97
CA ARG A 754 19.48 6.97 -16.84
C ARG A 754 20.62 6.25 -17.61
N PRO A 755 21.27 5.21 -17.05
CA PRO A 755 22.28 4.47 -17.79
C PRO A 755 21.68 3.93 -19.09
N PRO A 756 22.39 4.01 -20.23
CA PRO A 756 21.85 3.58 -21.52
C PRO A 756 21.69 2.06 -21.53
N ALA A 757 20.50 1.61 -21.88
CA ALA A 757 20.27 0.22 -22.25
C ALA A 757 21.15 -0.11 -23.46
N LEU A 758 21.87 -1.21 -23.40
CA LEU A 758 22.75 -1.74 -24.42
C LEU A 758 22.09 -1.68 -25.81
N ALA A 759 22.62 -0.79 -26.65
CA ALA A 759 22.22 -0.65 -28.04
C ALA A 759 22.83 -1.77 -28.86
N ARG A 760 22.00 -2.48 -29.59
CA ARG A 760 22.40 -3.33 -30.70
C ARG A 760 22.79 -2.47 -31.89
N ASP A 761 23.93 -2.78 -32.47
CA ASP A 761 24.52 -2.20 -33.66
C ASP A 761 23.53 -2.07 -34.82
N VAL A 762 23.42 -0.87 -35.35
CA VAL A 762 22.95 -0.62 -36.73
C VAL A 762 23.88 0.40 -37.38
N ARG A 763 24.51 -0.02 -38.47
CA ARG A 763 25.44 0.71 -39.33
C ARG A 763 24.81 1.96 -39.95
N PRO A 764 25.58 3.03 -40.19
CA PRO A 764 25.10 4.25 -40.83
C PRO A 764 25.13 4.22 -42.36
N LYS A 765 24.21 4.91 -42.99
CA LYS A 765 24.28 5.37 -44.37
C LYS A 765 24.26 6.91 -44.46
N PRO A 766 24.97 7.49 -45.43
CA PRO A 766 25.29 8.90 -45.39
C PRO A 766 24.42 9.77 -46.32
N GLY A 767 24.37 11.06 -45.94
CA GLY A 767 24.40 12.17 -46.88
C GLY A 767 23.06 12.87 -47.20
N GLY A 768 23.05 14.16 -46.97
CA GLY A 768 22.08 15.10 -47.56
C GLY A 768 21.98 16.44 -46.82
N ALA A 769 22.71 17.44 -47.29
CA ALA A 769 22.73 18.81 -46.78
C ALA A 769 21.49 19.60 -47.23
N GLY A 770 21.06 20.58 -46.39
CA GLY A 770 20.10 21.62 -46.84
C GLY A 770 19.69 22.57 -45.72
N GLN A 771 20.14 23.78 -45.87
CA GLN A 771 19.98 25.00 -45.05
C GLN A 771 18.53 25.42 -44.88
N SER A 772 18.15 26.01 -43.73
CA SER A 772 17.87 27.44 -43.58
C SER A 772 16.99 27.71 -42.35
N GLY A 773 17.38 28.75 -41.65
CA GLY A 773 16.91 29.18 -40.34
C GLY A 773 15.50 29.75 -40.30
N ARG A 774 15.00 29.73 -39.08
CA ARG A 774 14.08 30.73 -38.51
C ARG A 774 14.20 30.73 -36.99
N LYS A 775 14.29 31.94 -36.44
CA LYS A 775 14.37 32.22 -34.99
C LYS A 775 13.07 31.81 -34.25
N PRO A 776 13.15 31.43 -32.98
CA PRO A 776 11.98 31.10 -32.17
C PRO A 776 11.39 32.35 -31.50
N SER A 777 10.09 32.39 -31.43
CA SER A 777 9.32 33.31 -30.61
C SER A 777 9.14 32.78 -29.19
N ASP A 778 9.24 33.64 -28.22
CA ASP A 778 9.09 33.41 -26.77
C ASP A 778 7.78 32.77 -26.41
N ALA A 779 7.87 31.67 -25.66
CA ALA A 779 6.79 31.11 -24.85
C ALA A 779 7.27 30.92 -23.40
N PRO A 780 6.49 31.28 -22.38
CA PRO A 780 6.95 31.30 -20.99
C PRO A 780 7.20 29.90 -20.45
N ALA A 781 8.38 29.71 -19.88
CA ALA A 781 8.82 28.47 -19.24
C ALA A 781 8.02 28.18 -17.95
N GLY A 782 7.08 27.28 -18.03
CA GLY A 782 6.51 26.62 -16.87
C GLY A 782 7.47 25.55 -16.35
N GLY A 783 8.07 25.75 -15.18
CA GLY A 783 9.06 24.83 -14.63
C GLY A 783 8.46 23.46 -14.28
N ALA A 784 9.29 22.40 -14.40
CA ALA A 784 8.94 21.01 -14.11
C ALA A 784 8.34 20.81 -12.69
N MET A 785 8.66 21.69 -11.75
CA MET A 785 8.12 21.75 -10.39
C MET A 785 6.65 22.19 -10.37
N ALA A 786 6.29 23.19 -11.18
CA ALA A 786 4.90 23.65 -11.30
C ALA A 786 4.01 22.59 -11.95
N GLU A 787 4.60 21.73 -12.76
CA GLU A 787 3.90 20.60 -13.38
C GLU A 787 3.80 19.41 -12.44
N ALA A 788 4.84 19.11 -11.66
CA ALA A 788 4.81 18.05 -10.63
C ALA A 788 3.82 18.37 -9.50
N LEU A 789 3.73 19.62 -9.07
CA LEU A 789 2.81 20.05 -8.02
C LEU A 789 1.36 20.19 -8.52
N ARG A 790 1.14 20.58 -9.79
CA ARG A 790 -0.16 20.47 -10.44
C ARG A 790 -0.58 19.01 -10.58
N ARG A 791 0.33 18.14 -10.92
CA ARG A 791 0.14 16.69 -11.01
C ARG A 791 -0.18 16.04 -9.65
N ALA A 792 0.30 16.63 -8.55
CA ALA A 792 0.04 16.13 -7.20
C ALA A 792 -1.27 16.67 -6.58
N GLY A 793 -2.05 17.47 -7.29
CA GLY A 793 -3.31 18.06 -6.79
C GLY A 793 -3.11 19.10 -5.67
N LEU A 794 -1.89 19.58 -5.44
CA LEU A 794 -1.52 20.52 -4.37
C LEU A 794 -1.47 21.99 -4.85
N GLY A 795 -2.07 22.30 -6.00
CA GLY A 795 -2.10 23.63 -6.58
C GLY A 795 -3.52 24.14 -6.78
N LYS A 796 -3.95 25.09 -5.94
CA LYS A 796 -4.88 26.14 -6.35
C LYS A 796 -4.07 27.27 -6.94
#